data_4a8f807403b81b2e738006376b08377b
#
_entry.id   4a8f807403b81b2e738006376b08377b
#
_cell.length_a   1.000
_cell.length_b   1.000
_cell.length_c   1.000
_cell.angle_alpha   90.00
_cell.angle_beta   90.00
_cell.angle_gamma   90.00
#
_symmetry.space_group_name_H-M   'P 1'
#
loop_
_entity.id
_entity.type
_entity.pdbx_description
1 polymer ?
#
loop_
_entity_poly.entity_id
_entity_poly.type
_entity_poly.pdbx_seq_one_letter_code
_entity_poly.pdbx_strand_id
1 'polypeptide(L)'
;MDFKIQAPFEPAGDQPQAIEKLAEGVEKGLRTQVLLGATGTGKTYTIAQVINKVRKPTLVIAHNKTLAAQLASELKAFFPENAVEYFVSYYDYYQPEAYIPQSDTYIEKDASINDEIDKLRHSATSALFERRDVIIVASVSCIYGLGAPQEYYDMVLSLRLGQTIDRQRILHKLVEIQYTRNDIDFKRGTFRVRGDVIEVIPAAYGEKAVRIEMFDDEVDRIVEFDVLTGEILAQRNHVAIFPASHYVTSRENLERAMGDIREELGERLEYLNEHYKLLEAQRLEQRTNYDLEMMQEMGYCSGIENYSRHLAGRKAGEAPFTLVNYFPKDFLLVVDESHVTLPQIRAMYAGDRSRKEMLVEHGFRLPSAYDNRPLTFDEFQQQIKQAIYVSATPAKYELEQAEQVVEQIIRPTGLLDPEIEIRPIKGQIDDLLGEINKVAAAGERILVTTLTKRMAEDLTEYLKQAGVRVRYLHSEIATIERAEIIDSLRRGKFDVLVGINLLREGLDLPEVSLIAILDADKEGFLRSDTAMIQTIGRAARNAHGRVIMYADRITDSMQRAMDETNRRREKQEAYNKEHHITPKTIYKEQRQLIKLTKVAEDEEGASYGAATKSLKKKSQKELTTLARELERRMQEAAKALDFEAAAELRDQLILVKGQL
;
A
#
# COMPACT_ATOMS: atom_id res chain seq x y z
N MET A 1 -17.20 12.58 -17.45
CA MET A 1 -18.01 12.86 -16.23
C MET A 1 -17.24 13.86 -15.40
N ASP A 2 -17.95 14.71 -14.65
CA ASP A 2 -17.33 15.70 -13.77
C ASP A 2 -17.20 15.14 -12.35
N PHE A 3 -16.23 15.62 -11.60
CA PHE A 3 -16.16 15.32 -10.18
C PHE A 3 -17.34 15.95 -9.45
N LYS A 4 -17.92 15.24 -8.49
CA LYS A 4 -19.03 15.68 -7.65
C LYS A 4 -18.76 15.31 -6.20
N ILE A 5 -18.32 16.30 -5.44
CA ILE A 5 -18.07 16.09 -4.01
C ILE A 5 -19.39 16.07 -3.23
N GLN A 6 -19.49 15.13 -2.28
CA GLN A 6 -20.58 15.05 -1.31
C GLN A 6 -19.96 15.07 0.08
N ALA A 7 -20.21 16.11 0.85
CA ALA A 7 -19.72 16.24 2.21
C ALA A 7 -20.83 16.79 3.12
N PRO A 8 -20.93 16.32 4.37
CA PRO A 8 -21.95 16.80 5.32
C PRO A 8 -21.61 18.15 5.95
N PHE A 9 -20.52 18.79 5.55
CA PHE A 9 -20.00 20.04 6.10
C PHE A 9 -19.39 20.92 5.01
N GLU A 10 -19.37 22.21 5.26
CA GLU A 10 -18.73 23.22 4.40
C GLU A 10 -17.27 23.48 4.84
N PRO A 11 -16.41 23.97 3.94
CA PRO A 11 -15.05 24.38 4.30
C PRO A 11 -15.04 25.45 5.39
N ALA A 12 -14.21 25.27 6.41
CA ALA A 12 -14.09 26.19 7.55
C ALA A 12 -12.63 26.41 7.97
N GLY A 13 -12.39 27.41 8.80
CA GLY A 13 -11.04 27.80 9.22
C GLY A 13 -10.19 28.29 8.04
N ASP A 14 -9.00 27.74 7.90
CA ASP A 14 -8.09 28.07 6.79
C ASP A 14 -8.45 27.34 5.48
N GLN A 15 -9.39 26.37 5.52
CA GLN A 15 -9.71 25.52 4.35
C GLN A 15 -10.17 26.31 3.12
N PRO A 16 -11.10 27.30 3.22
CA PRO A 16 -11.54 28.07 2.04
C PRO A 16 -10.38 28.75 1.31
N GLN A 17 -9.50 29.41 2.06
CA GLN A 17 -8.33 30.08 1.50
C GLN A 17 -7.32 29.10 0.92
N ALA A 18 -7.10 27.96 1.58
CA ALA A 18 -6.18 26.93 1.11
C ALA A 18 -6.68 26.30 -0.19
N ILE A 19 -7.97 25.97 -0.28
CA ILE A 19 -8.62 25.43 -1.48
C ILE A 19 -8.45 26.40 -2.67
N GLU A 20 -8.75 27.68 -2.44
CA GLU A 20 -8.66 28.71 -3.49
C GLU A 20 -7.23 28.85 -4.00
N LYS A 21 -6.27 29.07 -3.12
CA LYS A 21 -4.86 29.24 -3.48
C LYS A 21 -4.27 28.03 -4.21
N LEU A 22 -4.55 26.81 -3.72
CA LEU A 22 -4.06 25.58 -4.36
C LEU A 22 -4.68 25.37 -5.73
N ALA A 23 -5.99 25.58 -5.87
CA ALA A 23 -6.69 25.46 -7.14
C ALA A 23 -6.17 26.47 -8.16
N GLU A 24 -6.09 27.76 -7.78
CA GLU A 24 -5.49 28.80 -8.63
C GLU A 24 -4.04 28.45 -9.03
N GLY A 25 -3.24 27.90 -8.12
CA GLY A 25 -1.89 27.47 -8.43
C GLY A 25 -1.87 26.38 -9.51
N VAL A 26 -2.78 25.40 -9.45
CA VAL A 26 -2.94 24.38 -10.49
C VAL A 26 -3.38 25.01 -11.81
N GLU A 27 -4.33 25.93 -11.79
CA GLU A 27 -4.82 26.65 -13.00
C GLU A 27 -3.73 27.52 -13.64
N LYS A 28 -2.90 28.18 -12.84
CA LYS A 28 -1.74 28.97 -13.28
C LYS A 28 -0.57 28.10 -13.77
N GLY A 29 -0.66 26.79 -13.61
CA GLY A 29 0.37 25.85 -14.09
C GLY A 29 1.58 25.71 -13.17
N LEU A 30 1.48 26.11 -11.89
CA LEU A 30 2.56 25.91 -10.91
C LEU A 30 2.96 24.43 -10.86
N ARG A 31 4.25 24.17 -10.92
CA ARG A 31 4.79 22.80 -10.95
C ARG A 31 4.68 22.12 -9.59
N THR A 32 5.02 22.85 -8.54
CA THR A 32 5.05 22.29 -7.19
C THR A 32 4.47 23.27 -6.19
N GLN A 33 3.52 22.78 -5.40
CA GLN A 33 2.92 23.50 -4.30
C GLN A 33 3.02 22.68 -3.01
N VAL A 34 3.11 23.33 -1.86
CA VAL A 34 3.10 22.68 -0.54
C VAL A 34 1.87 23.13 0.24
N LEU A 35 1.08 22.16 0.71
CA LEU A 35 0.09 22.35 1.75
C LEU A 35 0.72 22.02 3.11
N LEU A 36 1.12 23.05 3.84
CA LEU A 36 1.60 22.94 5.22
C LEU A 36 0.38 22.91 6.14
N GLY A 37 -0.10 21.70 6.45
CA GLY A 37 -1.33 21.52 7.21
C GLY A 37 -1.10 20.85 8.55
N ALA A 38 -1.45 21.53 9.66
CA ALA A 38 -1.36 20.91 10.99
C ALA A 38 -2.23 19.64 11.09
N THR A 39 -1.90 18.77 12.05
CA THR A 39 -2.70 17.55 12.27
C THR A 39 -4.12 17.91 12.71
N GLY A 40 -5.12 17.26 12.10
CA GLY A 40 -6.54 17.48 12.43
C GLY A 40 -7.19 18.70 11.76
N THR A 41 -6.53 19.36 10.81
CA THR A 41 -7.11 20.52 10.08
C THR A 41 -7.99 20.13 8.88
N GLY A 42 -8.10 18.80 8.58
CA GLY A 42 -8.90 18.32 7.45
C GLY A 42 -8.20 18.43 6.09
N LYS A 43 -6.88 18.19 6.02
CA LYS A 43 -6.09 18.23 4.78
C LYS A 43 -6.70 17.38 3.66
N THR A 44 -7.17 16.16 3.95
CA THR A 44 -7.83 15.27 2.97
C THR A 44 -9.06 15.93 2.34
N TYR A 45 -9.87 16.61 3.15
CA TYR A 45 -11.03 17.33 2.65
C TYR A 45 -10.66 18.53 1.79
N THR A 46 -9.63 19.28 2.18
CA THR A 46 -9.08 20.39 1.39
C THR A 46 -8.63 19.90 0.01
N ILE A 47 -7.87 18.80 -0.04
CA ILE A 47 -7.44 18.16 -1.30
C ILE A 47 -8.64 17.67 -2.12
N ALA A 48 -9.65 17.05 -1.49
CA ALA A 48 -10.87 16.65 -2.19
C ALA A 48 -11.57 17.84 -2.84
N GLN A 49 -11.69 18.99 -2.15
CA GLN A 49 -12.25 20.21 -2.70
C GLN A 49 -11.40 20.79 -3.86
N VAL A 50 -10.07 20.73 -3.75
CA VAL A 50 -9.18 21.13 -4.85
C VAL A 50 -9.41 20.24 -6.07
N ILE A 51 -9.46 18.91 -5.91
CA ILE A 51 -9.74 17.96 -7.01
C ILE A 51 -11.09 18.29 -7.68
N ASN A 52 -12.13 18.52 -6.87
CA ASN A 52 -13.46 18.88 -7.37
C ASN A 52 -13.43 20.17 -8.19
N LYS A 53 -12.61 21.16 -7.79
CA LYS A 53 -12.49 22.46 -8.45
C LYS A 53 -11.68 22.37 -9.75
N VAL A 54 -10.52 21.70 -9.73
CA VAL A 54 -9.60 21.64 -10.89
C VAL A 54 -9.97 20.55 -11.91
N ARG A 55 -10.78 19.57 -11.52
CA ARG A 55 -11.35 18.51 -12.38
C ARG A 55 -10.32 17.71 -13.18
N LYS A 56 -9.16 17.45 -12.59
CA LYS A 56 -8.10 16.64 -13.20
C LYS A 56 -8.08 15.23 -12.64
N PRO A 57 -7.81 14.20 -13.47
CA PRO A 57 -7.44 12.88 -12.95
C PRO A 57 -6.31 13.05 -11.92
N THR A 58 -6.42 12.39 -10.79
CA THR A 58 -5.52 12.63 -9.67
C THR A 58 -4.91 11.35 -9.16
N LEU A 59 -3.58 11.36 -8.99
CA LEU A 59 -2.83 10.32 -8.30
C LEU A 59 -2.47 10.82 -6.89
N VAL A 60 -2.91 10.11 -5.86
CA VAL A 60 -2.56 10.38 -4.46
C VAL A 60 -1.59 9.30 -3.99
N ILE A 61 -0.37 9.67 -3.60
CA ILE A 61 0.62 8.72 -3.11
C ILE A 61 0.76 8.83 -1.59
N ALA A 62 0.65 7.68 -0.91
CA ALA A 62 0.91 7.54 0.51
C ALA A 62 2.07 6.58 0.77
N HIS A 63 2.82 6.76 1.87
CA HIS A 63 4.03 5.98 2.14
C HIS A 63 3.78 4.52 2.58
N ASN A 64 2.55 4.14 2.95
CA ASN A 64 2.20 2.76 3.31
C ASN A 64 0.77 2.37 2.89
N LYS A 65 0.49 1.05 2.87
CA LYS A 65 -0.80 0.49 2.47
C LYS A 65 -1.96 0.96 3.36
N THR A 66 -1.76 1.02 4.68
CA THR A 66 -2.80 1.38 5.65
C THR A 66 -3.26 2.83 5.47
N LEU A 67 -2.32 3.77 5.33
CA LEU A 67 -2.65 5.17 5.07
C LEU A 67 -3.32 5.33 3.70
N ALA A 68 -2.84 4.63 2.68
CA ALA A 68 -3.46 4.63 1.36
C ALA A 68 -4.91 4.11 1.42
N ALA A 69 -5.19 3.03 2.19
CA ALA A 69 -6.54 2.50 2.38
C ALA A 69 -7.46 3.51 3.09
N GLN A 70 -6.94 4.19 4.12
CA GLN A 70 -7.68 5.23 4.83
C GLN A 70 -8.04 6.39 3.89
N LEU A 71 -7.06 6.90 3.14
CA LEU A 71 -7.28 8.00 2.18
C LEU A 71 -8.26 7.60 1.07
N ALA A 72 -8.16 6.38 0.54
CA ALA A 72 -9.08 5.86 -0.46
C ALA A 72 -10.51 5.79 0.09
N SER A 73 -10.68 5.32 1.33
CA SER A 73 -11.98 5.28 1.99
C SER A 73 -12.58 6.68 2.22
N GLU A 74 -11.76 7.63 2.70
CA GLU A 74 -12.19 9.02 2.91
C GLU A 74 -12.57 9.70 1.58
N LEU A 75 -11.73 9.55 0.55
CA LEU A 75 -12.02 10.12 -0.78
C LEU A 75 -13.22 9.46 -1.44
N LYS A 76 -13.42 8.15 -1.27
CA LYS A 76 -14.62 7.46 -1.78
C LYS A 76 -15.90 7.94 -1.11
N ALA A 77 -15.84 8.28 0.18
CA ALA A 77 -16.96 8.90 0.88
C ALA A 77 -17.28 10.31 0.35
N PHE A 78 -16.25 11.07 -0.04
CA PHE A 78 -16.44 12.39 -0.65
C PHE A 78 -16.86 12.32 -2.13
N PHE A 79 -16.50 11.27 -2.85
CA PHE A 79 -16.77 11.09 -4.28
C PHE A 79 -17.47 9.76 -4.59
N PRO A 80 -18.71 9.55 -4.08
CA PRO A 80 -19.39 8.26 -4.21
C PRO A 80 -19.77 7.90 -5.65
N GLU A 81 -19.93 8.89 -6.55
CA GLU A 81 -20.28 8.70 -7.97
C GLU A 81 -19.07 8.63 -8.89
N ASN A 82 -17.88 9.00 -8.41
CA ASN A 82 -16.66 9.04 -9.21
C ASN A 82 -15.78 7.78 -8.99
N ALA A 83 -14.85 7.54 -9.88
CA ALA A 83 -13.92 6.41 -9.75
C ALA A 83 -12.83 6.76 -8.73
N VAL A 84 -12.99 6.26 -7.51
CA VAL A 84 -11.95 6.31 -6.48
C VAL A 84 -11.38 4.91 -6.32
N GLU A 85 -10.15 4.72 -6.79
CA GLU A 85 -9.49 3.45 -6.96
C GLU A 85 -8.30 3.30 -5.99
N TYR A 86 -7.92 2.06 -5.72
CA TYR A 86 -6.86 1.71 -4.79
C TYR A 86 -5.76 0.92 -5.50
N PHE A 87 -4.51 1.38 -5.41
CA PHE A 87 -3.38 0.76 -6.11
C PHE A 87 -2.17 0.61 -5.18
N VAL A 88 -2.02 -0.56 -4.59
CA VAL A 88 -0.88 -0.88 -3.70
C VAL A 88 -0.20 -2.18 -4.16
N SER A 89 0.87 -2.59 -3.47
CA SER A 89 1.48 -3.90 -3.73
C SER A 89 0.47 -5.01 -3.44
N TYR A 90 0.26 -5.91 -4.40
CA TYR A 90 -0.68 -7.04 -4.32
C TYR A 90 -0.10 -8.26 -3.60
N TYR A 91 1.11 -8.16 -3.09
CA TYR A 91 1.70 -9.22 -2.28
C TYR A 91 1.30 -9.09 -0.81
N ASP A 92 0.72 -10.16 -0.26
CA ASP A 92 0.52 -10.32 1.19
C ASP A 92 1.83 -10.68 1.85
N TYR A 93 2.54 -11.63 1.26
CA TYR A 93 3.91 -11.99 1.59
C TYR A 93 4.79 -11.81 0.35
N TYR A 94 5.95 -11.22 0.52
CA TYR A 94 6.92 -11.05 -0.56
C TYR A 94 8.34 -11.25 -0.07
N GLN A 95 8.93 -12.35 -0.44
CA GLN A 95 10.36 -12.60 -0.33
C GLN A 95 10.98 -12.42 -1.72
N PRO A 96 11.72 -11.33 -1.95
CA PRO A 96 12.37 -11.13 -3.23
C PRO A 96 13.45 -12.20 -3.48
N GLU A 97 13.59 -12.60 -4.74
CA GLU A 97 14.71 -13.41 -5.19
C GLU A 97 16.04 -12.72 -4.80
N ALA A 98 16.94 -13.44 -4.17
CA ALA A 98 18.22 -12.92 -3.73
C ALA A 98 19.31 -14.00 -3.73
N TYR A 99 20.56 -13.58 -3.82
CA TYR A 99 21.70 -14.46 -3.65
C TYR A 99 22.69 -13.87 -2.65
N ILE A 100 23.15 -14.69 -1.72
CA ILE A 100 24.11 -14.31 -0.68
C ILE A 100 25.41 -15.07 -0.94
N PRO A 101 26.41 -14.42 -1.56
CA PRO A 101 27.67 -15.08 -1.98
C PRO A 101 28.45 -15.69 -0.81
N GLN A 102 28.43 -15.06 0.39
CA GLN A 102 29.19 -15.52 1.57
C GLN A 102 28.77 -16.91 2.04
N SER A 103 27.51 -17.27 1.88
CA SER A 103 26.94 -18.55 2.30
C SER A 103 26.55 -19.45 1.14
N ASP A 104 26.80 -19.05 -0.10
CA ASP A 104 26.32 -19.70 -1.34
C ASP A 104 24.83 -20.04 -1.25
N THR A 105 24.04 -19.09 -0.74
CA THR A 105 22.61 -19.30 -0.51
C THR A 105 21.79 -18.53 -1.55
N TYR A 106 21.09 -19.28 -2.39
CA TYR A 106 20.07 -18.73 -3.27
C TYR A 106 18.71 -18.76 -2.56
N ILE A 107 18.07 -17.61 -2.51
CA ILE A 107 16.73 -17.41 -1.98
C ILE A 107 15.81 -17.28 -3.17
N GLU A 108 14.95 -18.26 -3.39
CA GLU A 108 13.96 -18.22 -4.44
C GLU A 108 12.89 -17.15 -4.13
N LYS A 109 12.34 -16.53 -5.19
CA LYS A 109 11.21 -15.63 -5.02
C LYS A 109 10.03 -16.43 -4.45
N ASP A 110 9.57 -16.03 -3.28
CA ASP A 110 8.35 -16.55 -2.67
C ASP A 110 7.36 -15.39 -2.47
N ALA A 111 6.13 -15.56 -2.94
CA ALA A 111 5.14 -14.51 -2.89
C ALA A 111 3.74 -15.09 -2.90
N SER A 112 2.90 -14.66 -1.97
CA SER A 112 1.46 -14.85 -2.04
C SER A 112 0.80 -13.60 -2.62
N ILE A 113 -0.08 -13.81 -3.60
CA ILE A 113 -0.82 -12.73 -4.26
C ILE A 113 -2.18 -12.62 -3.58
N ASN A 114 -2.55 -11.41 -3.21
CA ASN A 114 -3.88 -11.08 -2.74
C ASN A 114 -4.79 -10.78 -3.96
N ASP A 115 -5.72 -11.69 -4.22
CA ASP A 115 -6.63 -11.60 -5.36
C ASP A 115 -7.52 -10.34 -5.31
N GLU A 116 -7.93 -9.89 -4.11
CA GLU A 116 -8.73 -8.69 -3.96
C GLU A 116 -7.93 -7.42 -4.27
N ILE A 117 -6.67 -7.35 -3.84
CA ILE A 117 -5.79 -6.21 -4.18
C ILE A 117 -5.46 -6.24 -5.68
N ASP A 118 -5.21 -7.42 -6.25
CA ASP A 118 -4.95 -7.55 -7.68
C ASP A 118 -6.16 -7.09 -8.51
N LYS A 119 -7.37 -7.47 -8.12
CA LYS A 119 -8.62 -6.97 -8.71
C LYS A 119 -8.71 -5.44 -8.66
N LEU A 120 -8.40 -4.82 -7.49
CA LEU A 120 -8.42 -3.35 -7.34
C LEU A 120 -7.37 -2.67 -8.22
N ARG A 121 -6.21 -3.30 -8.45
CA ARG A 121 -5.18 -2.78 -9.37
C ARG A 121 -5.66 -2.81 -10.82
N HIS A 122 -6.32 -3.88 -11.25
CA HIS A 122 -6.94 -3.95 -12.57
C HIS A 122 -8.08 -2.95 -12.73
N SER A 123 -8.91 -2.74 -11.68
CA SER A 123 -9.92 -1.69 -11.65
C SER A 123 -9.31 -0.30 -11.84
N ALA A 124 -8.23 0.00 -11.14
CA ALA A 124 -7.55 1.30 -11.24
C ALA A 124 -6.99 1.57 -12.65
N THR A 125 -6.35 0.58 -13.27
CA THR A 125 -5.78 0.75 -14.62
C THR A 125 -6.87 0.84 -15.69
N SER A 126 -7.93 0.03 -15.64
CA SER A 126 -9.04 0.11 -16.59
C SER A 126 -9.81 1.43 -16.47
N ALA A 127 -10.04 1.93 -15.24
CA ALA A 127 -10.72 3.19 -15.01
C ALA A 127 -10.02 4.38 -15.70
N LEU A 128 -8.68 4.40 -15.75
CA LEU A 128 -7.91 5.45 -16.41
C LEU A 128 -8.15 5.51 -17.93
N PHE A 129 -8.48 4.38 -18.57
CA PHE A 129 -8.82 4.33 -19.99
C PHE A 129 -10.29 4.65 -20.29
N GLU A 130 -11.17 4.36 -19.32
CA GLU A 130 -12.61 4.52 -19.51
C GLU A 130 -13.15 5.89 -19.08
N ARG A 131 -12.49 6.54 -18.09
CA ARG A 131 -13.01 7.73 -17.41
C ARG A 131 -11.94 8.80 -17.24
N ARG A 132 -12.39 10.05 -17.06
CA ARG A 132 -11.54 11.19 -16.71
C ARG A 132 -11.68 11.62 -15.24
N ASP A 133 -12.75 11.24 -14.59
CA ASP A 133 -13.09 11.56 -13.20
C ASP A 133 -12.55 10.47 -12.26
N VAL A 134 -11.24 10.24 -12.34
CA VAL A 134 -10.54 9.15 -11.64
C VAL A 134 -9.60 9.73 -10.58
N ILE A 135 -9.70 9.18 -9.37
CA ILE A 135 -8.74 9.39 -8.28
C ILE A 135 -8.14 8.04 -7.94
N ILE A 136 -6.84 7.88 -8.09
CA ILE A 136 -6.15 6.66 -7.63
C ILE A 136 -5.36 6.99 -6.38
N VAL A 137 -5.63 6.26 -5.30
CA VAL A 137 -4.81 6.30 -4.09
C VAL A 137 -3.84 5.13 -4.12
N ALA A 138 -2.55 5.43 -4.13
CA ALA A 138 -1.50 4.44 -4.29
C ALA A 138 -0.48 4.48 -3.15
N SER A 139 0.17 3.34 -2.91
CA SER A 139 1.43 3.33 -2.16
C SER A 139 2.61 3.61 -3.11
N VAL A 140 3.83 3.67 -2.58
CA VAL A 140 5.05 3.85 -3.38
C VAL A 140 5.23 2.74 -4.44
N SER A 141 4.49 1.63 -4.35
CA SER A 141 4.47 0.59 -5.39
C SER A 141 4.05 1.10 -6.79
N CYS A 142 3.43 2.27 -6.89
CA CYS A 142 3.05 2.89 -8.17
C CYS A 142 4.24 3.29 -9.07
N ILE A 143 5.47 3.38 -8.52
CA ILE A 143 6.68 3.65 -9.29
C ILE A 143 7.39 2.40 -9.80
N TYR A 144 6.88 1.20 -9.47
CA TYR A 144 7.40 -0.06 -10.00
C TYR A 144 6.86 -0.37 -11.38
N GLY A 145 7.64 -1.18 -12.12
CA GLY A 145 7.31 -1.57 -13.48
C GLY A 145 5.94 -2.20 -13.63
N LEU A 146 5.23 -1.78 -14.67
CA LEU A 146 4.01 -2.39 -15.21
C LEU A 146 4.23 -2.66 -16.71
N GLY A 147 3.30 -3.36 -17.35
CA GLY A 147 3.26 -3.47 -18.80
C GLY A 147 3.12 -2.11 -19.49
N ALA A 148 3.42 -2.05 -20.78
CA ALA A 148 3.26 -0.84 -21.57
C ALA A 148 1.76 -0.44 -21.66
N PRO A 149 1.38 0.81 -21.32
CA PRO A 149 -0.02 1.23 -21.35
C PRO A 149 -0.68 1.07 -22.72
N GLN A 150 0.07 1.32 -23.79
CA GLN A 150 -0.44 1.20 -25.15
C GLN A 150 -0.75 -0.26 -25.50
N GLU A 151 0.15 -1.20 -25.19
CA GLU A 151 -0.10 -2.64 -25.41
C GLU A 151 -1.30 -3.13 -24.60
N TYR A 152 -1.40 -2.71 -23.33
CA TYR A 152 -2.53 -3.06 -22.47
C TYR A 152 -3.86 -2.58 -23.06
N TYR A 153 -3.90 -1.37 -23.63
CA TYR A 153 -5.08 -0.80 -24.26
C TYR A 153 -5.39 -1.48 -25.61
N ASP A 154 -4.39 -1.72 -26.46
CA ASP A 154 -4.57 -2.32 -27.79
C ASP A 154 -5.03 -3.79 -27.69
N MET A 155 -4.78 -4.42 -26.58
CA MET A 155 -5.21 -5.79 -26.29
C MET A 155 -6.64 -5.91 -25.77
N VAL A 156 -7.37 -4.81 -25.52
CA VAL A 156 -8.76 -4.82 -25.03
C VAL A 156 -9.69 -5.50 -26.03
N LEU A 157 -10.52 -6.43 -25.53
CA LEU A 157 -11.64 -6.99 -26.29
C LEU A 157 -12.84 -6.05 -26.17
N SER A 158 -13.15 -5.33 -27.24
CA SER A 158 -14.28 -4.39 -27.32
C SER A 158 -15.39 -5.00 -28.16
N LEU A 159 -16.58 -5.17 -27.60
CA LEU A 159 -17.75 -5.73 -28.27
C LEU A 159 -18.93 -4.78 -28.18
N ARG A 160 -19.69 -4.68 -29.25
CA ARG A 160 -20.91 -3.86 -29.37
C ARG A 160 -22.10 -4.68 -29.79
N LEU A 161 -23.26 -4.32 -29.28
CA LEU A 161 -24.54 -4.88 -29.71
C LEU A 161 -24.69 -4.72 -31.22
N GLY A 162 -25.09 -5.79 -31.94
CA GLY A 162 -25.24 -5.83 -33.41
C GLY A 162 -23.89 -5.92 -34.15
N GLN A 163 -22.78 -6.12 -33.48
CA GLN A 163 -21.48 -6.28 -34.13
C GLN A 163 -21.36 -7.68 -34.75
N THR A 164 -20.99 -7.72 -36.04
CA THR A 164 -20.67 -8.99 -36.71
C THR A 164 -19.23 -9.38 -36.38
N ILE A 165 -19.04 -10.50 -35.72
CA ILE A 165 -17.75 -11.07 -35.33
C ILE A 165 -17.88 -12.57 -35.10
N ASP A 166 -16.97 -13.35 -35.66
CA ASP A 166 -16.90 -14.78 -35.40
C ASP A 166 -16.67 -15.10 -33.92
N ARG A 167 -17.48 -16.00 -33.37
CA ARG A 167 -17.35 -16.47 -31.98
C ARG A 167 -15.95 -16.98 -31.67
N GLN A 168 -15.32 -17.73 -32.58
CA GLN A 168 -13.97 -18.24 -32.37
C GLN A 168 -12.95 -17.10 -32.19
N ARG A 169 -13.14 -16.01 -32.92
CA ARG A 169 -12.27 -14.83 -32.77
C ARG A 169 -12.39 -14.19 -31.38
N ILE A 170 -13.59 -14.16 -30.79
CA ILE A 170 -13.79 -13.72 -29.42
C ILE A 170 -13.04 -14.62 -28.43
N LEU A 171 -13.19 -15.98 -28.61
CA LEU A 171 -12.54 -16.95 -27.73
C LEU A 171 -11.00 -16.87 -27.84
N HIS A 172 -10.47 -16.78 -29.06
CA HIS A 172 -9.03 -16.59 -29.26
C HIS A 172 -8.54 -15.30 -28.61
N LYS A 173 -9.28 -14.19 -28.74
CA LYS A 173 -8.91 -12.91 -28.12
C LYS A 173 -8.92 -13.01 -26.58
N LEU A 174 -9.87 -13.70 -25.98
CA LEU A 174 -9.92 -13.93 -24.54
C LEU A 174 -8.69 -14.69 -24.05
N VAL A 175 -8.24 -15.74 -24.76
CA VAL A 175 -7.01 -16.46 -24.42
C VAL A 175 -5.78 -15.58 -24.63
N GLU A 176 -5.71 -14.82 -25.72
CA GLU A 176 -4.61 -13.88 -25.99
C GLU A 176 -4.44 -12.84 -24.88
N ILE A 177 -5.54 -12.35 -24.32
CA ILE A 177 -5.54 -11.40 -23.19
C ILE A 177 -5.47 -12.08 -21.82
N GLN A 178 -4.99 -13.33 -21.77
CA GLN A 178 -4.68 -14.12 -20.58
C GLN A 178 -5.88 -14.56 -19.74
N TYR A 179 -7.08 -14.69 -20.35
CA TYR A 179 -8.21 -15.37 -19.69
C TYR A 179 -8.12 -16.87 -19.89
N THR A 180 -8.42 -17.62 -18.85
CA THR A 180 -8.45 -19.08 -18.89
C THR A 180 -9.87 -19.59 -19.08
N ARG A 181 -10.07 -20.54 -20.01
CA ARG A 181 -11.35 -21.21 -20.12
C ARG A 181 -11.55 -22.17 -18.96
N ASN A 182 -12.61 -21.98 -18.21
CA ASN A 182 -12.99 -22.87 -17.12
C ASN A 182 -14.52 -22.95 -17.02
N ASP A 183 -15.06 -24.07 -17.47
CA ASP A 183 -16.51 -24.29 -17.49
C ASP A 183 -17.06 -24.78 -16.14
N ILE A 184 -16.17 -25.17 -15.18
CA ILE A 184 -16.51 -25.73 -13.87
C ILE A 184 -16.32 -24.70 -12.77
N ASP A 185 -15.08 -24.18 -12.61
CA ASP A 185 -14.72 -23.17 -11.62
C ASP A 185 -14.68 -21.79 -12.27
N PHE A 186 -15.86 -21.13 -12.26
CA PHE A 186 -16.05 -19.83 -12.91
C PHE A 186 -15.70 -18.71 -11.94
N LYS A 187 -14.50 -18.20 -12.08
CA LYS A 187 -13.92 -17.17 -11.21
C LYS A 187 -13.27 -16.02 -12.00
N ARG A 188 -12.78 -15.03 -11.30
CA ARG A 188 -12.09 -13.86 -11.87
C ARG A 188 -10.97 -14.28 -12.85
N GLY A 189 -10.90 -13.62 -13.99
CA GLY A 189 -9.94 -13.95 -15.05
C GLY A 189 -10.24 -15.24 -15.81
N THR A 190 -11.45 -15.80 -15.67
CA THR A 190 -11.88 -16.96 -16.47
C THR A 190 -13.08 -16.64 -17.37
N PHE A 191 -13.25 -17.45 -18.38
CA PHE A 191 -14.45 -17.45 -19.21
C PHE A 191 -14.99 -18.88 -19.39
N ARG A 192 -16.28 -18.99 -19.66
CA ARG A 192 -16.93 -20.25 -20.01
C ARG A 192 -17.82 -20.09 -21.22
N VAL A 193 -18.09 -21.20 -21.92
CA VAL A 193 -18.84 -21.20 -23.18
C VAL A 193 -19.91 -22.29 -23.13
N ARG A 194 -21.16 -21.91 -23.39
CA ARG A 194 -22.29 -22.82 -23.46
C ARG A 194 -23.13 -22.52 -24.72
N GLY A 195 -22.92 -23.30 -25.79
CA GLY A 195 -23.54 -23.01 -27.08
C GLY A 195 -23.08 -21.66 -27.63
N ASP A 196 -24.02 -20.78 -27.91
CA ASP A 196 -23.77 -19.44 -28.45
C ASP A 196 -23.62 -18.37 -27.36
N VAL A 197 -23.48 -18.79 -26.10
CA VAL A 197 -23.32 -17.91 -24.95
C VAL A 197 -21.89 -17.98 -24.44
N ILE A 198 -21.24 -16.82 -24.34
CA ILE A 198 -19.92 -16.64 -23.73
C ILE A 198 -20.09 -15.84 -22.43
N GLU A 199 -19.60 -16.35 -21.32
CA GLU A 199 -19.61 -15.67 -20.04
C GLU A 199 -18.18 -15.43 -19.56
N VAL A 200 -17.89 -14.22 -19.10
CA VAL A 200 -16.53 -13.79 -18.68
C VAL A 200 -16.63 -13.07 -17.33
N ILE A 201 -15.75 -13.40 -16.39
CA ILE A 201 -15.55 -12.55 -15.20
C ILE A 201 -14.30 -11.70 -15.44
N PRO A 202 -14.47 -10.39 -15.76
CA PRO A 202 -13.35 -9.50 -16.00
C PRO A 202 -12.39 -9.43 -14.80
N ALA A 203 -11.09 -9.20 -15.06
CA ALA A 203 -10.06 -9.11 -14.02
C ALA A 203 -10.32 -8.02 -12.98
N ALA A 204 -11.01 -6.94 -13.38
CA ALA A 204 -11.41 -5.83 -12.51
C ALA A 204 -12.69 -6.11 -11.70
N TYR A 205 -13.41 -7.23 -11.97
CA TYR A 205 -14.70 -7.53 -11.35
C TYR A 205 -14.54 -8.63 -10.28
N GLY A 206 -15.41 -8.62 -9.26
CA GLY A 206 -15.48 -9.68 -8.25
C GLY A 206 -16.67 -10.60 -8.45
N GLU A 207 -17.85 -10.13 -8.07
CA GLU A 207 -19.10 -10.91 -8.03
C GLU A 207 -19.94 -10.76 -9.31
N LYS A 208 -19.48 -9.94 -10.26
CA LYS A 208 -20.21 -9.67 -11.51
C LYS A 208 -19.51 -10.31 -12.69
N ALA A 209 -20.30 -10.78 -13.63
CA ALA A 209 -19.81 -11.29 -14.90
C ALA A 209 -20.52 -10.62 -16.08
N VAL A 210 -19.90 -10.71 -17.23
CA VAL A 210 -20.46 -10.29 -18.52
C VAL A 210 -20.89 -11.52 -19.28
N ARG A 211 -22.13 -11.54 -19.76
CA ARG A 211 -22.66 -12.55 -20.69
C ARG A 211 -22.84 -11.91 -22.03
N ILE A 212 -22.30 -12.57 -23.07
CA ILE A 212 -22.37 -12.21 -24.48
C ILE A 212 -23.15 -13.32 -25.13
N GLU A 213 -24.35 -13.01 -25.64
CA GLU A 213 -25.20 -13.92 -26.37
C GLU A 213 -25.02 -13.66 -27.87
N MET A 214 -24.68 -14.70 -28.61
CA MET A 214 -24.47 -14.63 -30.09
C MET A 214 -25.65 -15.18 -30.82
N PHE A 215 -25.97 -14.61 -31.94
CA PHE A 215 -26.87 -15.21 -32.92
C PHE A 215 -26.12 -15.32 -34.26
N ASP A 216 -25.71 -16.53 -34.58
CA ASP A 216 -24.76 -16.80 -35.68
C ASP A 216 -23.45 -16.02 -35.42
N ASP A 217 -23.01 -15.15 -36.30
CA ASP A 217 -21.82 -14.29 -36.18
C ASP A 217 -22.16 -12.88 -35.69
N GLU A 218 -23.32 -12.65 -35.09
CA GLU A 218 -23.72 -11.33 -34.57
C GLU A 218 -23.86 -11.35 -33.06
N VAL A 219 -23.38 -10.29 -32.39
CA VAL A 219 -23.58 -10.05 -30.93
C VAL A 219 -25.03 -9.60 -30.73
N ASP A 220 -25.92 -10.53 -30.35
CA ASP A 220 -27.35 -10.26 -30.15
C ASP A 220 -27.65 -9.57 -28.83
N ARG A 221 -26.90 -9.90 -27.74
CA ARG A 221 -27.13 -9.34 -26.42
C ARG A 221 -25.88 -9.31 -25.57
N ILE A 222 -25.72 -8.22 -24.78
CA ILE A 222 -24.68 -8.10 -23.78
C ILE A 222 -25.33 -7.73 -22.43
N VAL A 223 -25.10 -8.54 -21.38
CA VAL A 223 -25.63 -8.28 -20.04
C VAL A 223 -24.56 -8.43 -18.96
N GLU A 224 -24.66 -7.62 -17.95
CA GLU A 224 -23.97 -7.83 -16.67
C GLU A 224 -24.90 -8.59 -15.73
N PHE A 225 -24.38 -9.61 -15.07
CA PHE A 225 -25.15 -10.41 -14.13
C PHE A 225 -24.34 -10.74 -12.88
N ASP A 226 -25.03 -10.99 -11.78
CA ASP A 226 -24.44 -11.49 -10.54
C ASP A 226 -24.09 -12.97 -10.68
N VAL A 227 -22.84 -13.33 -10.36
CA VAL A 227 -22.33 -14.71 -10.58
C VAL A 227 -23.02 -15.73 -9.69
N LEU A 228 -23.37 -15.34 -8.46
CA LEU A 228 -23.96 -16.23 -7.46
C LEU A 228 -25.46 -16.46 -7.71
N THR A 229 -26.20 -15.37 -7.97
CA THR A 229 -27.65 -15.42 -8.10
C THR A 229 -28.12 -15.62 -9.53
N GLY A 230 -27.27 -15.29 -10.52
CA GLY A 230 -27.64 -15.25 -11.94
C GLY A 230 -28.53 -14.07 -12.34
N GLU A 231 -28.81 -13.14 -11.42
CA GLU A 231 -29.66 -11.97 -11.64
C GLU A 231 -29.00 -11.00 -12.65
N ILE A 232 -29.77 -10.54 -13.64
CA ILE A 232 -29.32 -9.56 -14.62
C ILE A 232 -29.31 -8.18 -13.94
N LEU A 233 -28.13 -7.62 -13.79
CA LEU A 233 -27.91 -6.32 -13.17
C LEU A 233 -28.06 -5.16 -14.16
N ALA A 234 -27.61 -5.36 -15.40
CA ALA A 234 -27.71 -4.35 -16.44
C ALA A 234 -27.65 -4.98 -17.84
N GLN A 235 -28.32 -4.35 -18.82
CA GLN A 235 -28.09 -4.59 -20.23
C GLN A 235 -27.18 -3.52 -20.79
N ARG A 236 -26.20 -3.91 -21.62
CA ARG A 236 -25.18 -3.05 -22.17
C ARG A 236 -25.24 -3.03 -23.70
N ASN A 237 -24.98 -1.88 -24.29
CA ASN A 237 -24.81 -1.74 -25.75
C ASN A 237 -23.34 -1.94 -26.16
N HIS A 238 -22.43 -1.89 -25.20
CA HIS A 238 -21.00 -2.03 -25.41
C HIS A 238 -20.34 -2.59 -24.14
N VAL A 239 -19.32 -3.42 -24.31
CA VAL A 239 -18.45 -3.89 -23.25
C VAL A 239 -16.99 -3.83 -23.71
N ALA A 240 -16.11 -3.43 -22.79
CA ALA A 240 -14.66 -3.51 -22.93
C ALA A 240 -14.12 -4.50 -21.90
N ILE A 241 -13.48 -5.58 -22.33
CA ILE A 241 -12.85 -6.57 -21.47
C ILE A 241 -11.34 -6.33 -21.54
N PHE A 242 -10.78 -5.84 -20.46
CA PHE A 242 -9.35 -5.56 -20.33
C PHE A 242 -8.57 -6.85 -20.04
N PRO A 243 -7.27 -6.90 -20.37
CA PRO A 243 -6.42 -8.06 -20.10
C PRO A 243 -6.45 -8.51 -18.63
N ALA A 244 -6.34 -9.82 -18.40
CA ALA A 244 -6.27 -10.40 -17.07
C ALA A 244 -4.88 -10.26 -16.40
N SER A 245 -3.90 -9.72 -17.12
CA SER A 245 -2.55 -9.40 -16.62
C SER A 245 -2.10 -8.04 -17.12
N HIS A 246 -1.32 -7.31 -16.32
CA HIS A 246 -0.68 -6.06 -16.77
C HIS A 246 0.49 -6.32 -17.74
N TYR A 247 1.07 -7.52 -17.74
CA TYR A 247 2.17 -7.93 -18.63
C TYR A 247 1.63 -8.75 -19.81
N VAL A 248 0.75 -8.14 -20.60
CA VAL A 248 0.31 -8.72 -21.86
C VAL A 248 1.06 -8.10 -23.01
N THR A 249 1.37 -8.92 -24.01
CA THR A 249 1.98 -8.47 -25.26
C THR A 249 1.44 -9.30 -26.43
N SER A 250 1.45 -8.75 -27.62
CA SER A 250 1.04 -9.48 -28.81
C SER A 250 2.01 -10.64 -29.11
N ARG A 251 1.54 -11.66 -29.82
CA ARG A 251 2.38 -12.81 -30.22
C ARG A 251 3.62 -12.35 -31.01
N GLU A 252 3.44 -11.39 -31.90
CA GLU A 252 4.53 -10.82 -32.70
C GLU A 252 5.60 -10.16 -31.82
N ASN A 253 5.18 -9.35 -30.83
CA ASN A 253 6.08 -8.74 -29.87
C ASN A 253 6.77 -9.78 -28.97
N LEU A 254 6.05 -10.85 -28.58
CA LEU A 254 6.63 -11.93 -27.79
C LEU A 254 7.71 -12.68 -28.58
N GLU A 255 7.46 -13.01 -29.87
CA GLU A 255 8.42 -13.67 -30.75
C GLU A 255 9.69 -12.80 -30.95
N ARG A 256 9.53 -11.49 -31.16
CA ARG A 256 10.64 -10.53 -31.19
C ARG A 256 11.42 -10.53 -29.88
N ALA A 257 10.72 -10.40 -28.75
CA ALA A 257 11.35 -10.37 -27.42
C ALA A 257 12.15 -11.64 -27.13
N MET A 258 11.63 -12.82 -27.51
CA MET A 258 12.35 -14.09 -27.38
C MET A 258 13.63 -14.12 -28.25
N GLY A 259 13.61 -13.49 -29.42
CA GLY A 259 14.79 -13.28 -30.25
C GLY A 259 15.85 -12.44 -29.52
N ASP A 260 15.44 -11.28 -29.01
CA ASP A 260 16.32 -10.35 -28.27
C ASP A 260 16.89 -11.00 -27.00
N ILE A 261 16.09 -11.83 -26.29
CA ILE A 261 16.54 -12.57 -25.09
C ILE A 261 17.61 -13.62 -25.46
N ARG A 262 17.45 -14.34 -26.60
CA ARG A 262 18.46 -15.31 -27.07
C ARG A 262 19.77 -14.63 -27.44
N GLU A 263 19.72 -13.47 -28.08
CA GLU A 263 20.89 -12.68 -28.41
C GLU A 263 21.62 -12.23 -27.14
N GLU A 264 20.93 -11.62 -26.19
CA GLU A 264 21.50 -11.23 -24.89
C GLU A 264 22.09 -12.42 -24.11
N LEU A 265 21.42 -13.58 -24.13
CA LEU A 265 21.94 -14.81 -23.53
C LEU A 265 23.28 -15.21 -24.18
N GLY A 266 23.35 -15.22 -25.51
CA GLY A 266 24.57 -15.55 -26.24
C GLY A 266 25.75 -14.65 -25.84
N GLU A 267 25.56 -13.33 -25.88
CA GLU A 267 26.55 -12.34 -25.44
C GLU A 267 26.97 -12.55 -23.97
N ARG A 268 26.03 -12.82 -23.09
CA ARG A 268 26.32 -13.01 -21.67
C ARG A 268 27.06 -14.32 -21.39
N LEU A 269 26.74 -15.39 -22.10
CA LEU A 269 27.47 -16.67 -22.01
C LEU A 269 28.90 -16.55 -22.48
N GLU A 270 29.16 -15.85 -23.60
CA GLU A 270 30.48 -15.56 -24.08
C GLU A 270 31.29 -14.81 -23.02
N TYR A 271 30.75 -13.72 -22.46
CA TYR A 271 31.38 -12.97 -21.38
C TYR A 271 31.71 -13.86 -20.15
N LEU A 272 30.78 -14.70 -19.70
CA LEU A 272 30.99 -15.55 -18.53
C LEU A 272 32.07 -16.62 -18.78
N ASN A 273 32.10 -17.21 -19.98
CA ASN A 273 33.09 -18.19 -20.37
C ASN A 273 34.50 -17.57 -20.48
N GLU A 274 34.63 -16.38 -21.06
CA GLU A 274 35.89 -15.64 -21.13
C GLU A 274 36.45 -15.31 -19.73
N HIS A 275 35.57 -15.11 -18.75
CA HIS A 275 35.92 -14.80 -17.36
C HIS A 275 36.00 -16.04 -16.47
N TYR A 276 36.00 -17.26 -17.06
CA TYR A 276 36.06 -18.54 -16.35
C TYR A 276 34.94 -18.78 -15.33
N LYS A 277 33.76 -18.15 -15.50
CA LYS A 277 32.57 -18.32 -14.69
C LYS A 277 31.67 -19.40 -15.27
N LEU A 278 32.16 -20.65 -15.32
CA LEU A 278 31.48 -21.75 -16.01
C LEU A 278 30.20 -22.19 -15.33
N LEU A 279 30.15 -22.15 -14.01
CA LEU A 279 28.97 -22.52 -13.23
C LEU A 279 27.84 -21.51 -13.44
N GLU A 280 28.19 -20.22 -13.43
CA GLU A 280 27.26 -19.12 -13.68
C GLU A 280 26.72 -19.18 -15.12
N ALA A 281 27.58 -19.51 -16.08
CA ALA A 281 27.19 -19.68 -17.48
C ALA A 281 26.17 -20.82 -17.63
N GLN A 282 26.45 -22.00 -17.08
CA GLN A 282 25.56 -23.16 -17.13
C GLN A 282 24.21 -22.87 -16.47
N ARG A 283 24.22 -22.25 -15.30
CA ARG A 283 23.00 -21.88 -14.55
C ARG A 283 22.12 -20.92 -15.34
N LEU A 284 22.73 -19.89 -15.90
CA LEU A 284 22.04 -18.88 -16.69
C LEU A 284 21.42 -19.47 -17.96
N GLU A 285 22.19 -20.31 -18.66
CA GLU A 285 21.74 -20.97 -19.89
C GLU A 285 20.53 -21.87 -19.64
N GLN A 286 20.60 -22.73 -18.63
CA GLN A 286 19.49 -23.62 -18.27
C GLN A 286 18.23 -22.85 -17.92
N ARG A 287 18.35 -21.84 -17.07
CA ARG A 287 17.21 -21.05 -16.62
C ARG A 287 16.57 -20.27 -17.77
N THR A 288 17.36 -19.59 -18.57
CA THR A 288 16.85 -18.75 -19.66
C THR A 288 16.20 -19.58 -20.75
N ASN A 289 16.78 -20.73 -21.11
CA ASN A 289 16.18 -21.62 -22.11
C ASN A 289 14.84 -22.19 -21.61
N TYR A 290 14.75 -22.59 -20.35
CA TYR A 290 13.48 -23.01 -19.75
C TYR A 290 12.42 -21.92 -19.79
N ASP A 291 12.79 -20.68 -19.41
CA ASP A 291 11.88 -19.55 -19.45
C ASP A 291 11.40 -19.24 -20.90
N LEU A 292 12.29 -19.38 -21.90
CA LEU A 292 11.95 -19.22 -23.32
C LEU A 292 11.00 -20.32 -23.83
N GLU A 293 11.18 -21.57 -23.41
CA GLU A 293 10.27 -22.67 -23.75
C GLU A 293 8.87 -22.40 -23.18
N MET A 294 8.81 -21.98 -21.91
CA MET A 294 7.53 -21.63 -21.27
C MET A 294 6.82 -20.46 -21.98
N MET A 295 7.58 -19.42 -22.37
CA MET A 295 7.03 -18.30 -23.14
C MET A 295 6.50 -18.73 -24.50
N GLN A 296 7.19 -19.65 -25.18
CA GLN A 296 6.77 -20.14 -26.50
C GLN A 296 5.49 -20.98 -26.42
N GLU A 297 5.38 -21.87 -25.44
CA GLU A 297 4.25 -22.80 -25.30
C GLU A 297 3.04 -22.18 -24.60
N MET A 298 3.28 -21.38 -23.55
CA MET A 298 2.23 -20.87 -22.68
C MET A 298 1.97 -19.36 -22.85
N GLY A 299 2.86 -18.64 -23.59
CA GLY A 299 2.83 -17.18 -23.67
C GLY A 299 3.29 -16.46 -22.38
N TYR A 300 3.79 -17.21 -21.38
CA TYR A 300 4.16 -16.70 -20.07
C TYR A 300 5.23 -17.60 -19.42
N CYS A 301 6.07 -17.02 -18.54
CA CYS A 301 6.97 -17.78 -17.66
C CYS A 301 6.99 -17.18 -16.25
N SER A 302 7.40 -17.98 -15.26
CA SER A 302 7.60 -17.47 -13.89
C SER A 302 8.74 -16.47 -13.84
N GLY A 303 8.46 -15.25 -13.34
CA GLY A 303 9.43 -14.16 -13.32
C GLY A 303 9.56 -13.42 -14.66
N ILE A 304 8.53 -13.46 -15.50
CA ILE A 304 8.47 -12.77 -16.81
C ILE A 304 8.80 -11.27 -16.71
N GLU A 305 8.57 -10.66 -15.56
CA GLU A 305 8.92 -9.27 -15.29
C GLU A 305 10.42 -8.99 -15.44
N ASN A 306 11.31 -9.99 -15.26
CA ASN A 306 12.74 -9.82 -15.47
C ASN A 306 13.11 -9.62 -16.94
N TYR A 307 12.23 -9.96 -17.85
CA TYR A 307 12.35 -9.75 -19.30
C TYR A 307 11.55 -8.53 -19.80
N SER A 308 11.00 -7.71 -18.89
CA SER A 308 10.11 -6.57 -19.21
C SER A 308 10.75 -5.57 -20.18
N ARG A 309 12.09 -5.43 -20.20
CA ARG A 309 12.80 -4.60 -21.15
C ARG A 309 12.57 -5.07 -22.59
N HIS A 310 12.78 -6.36 -22.83
CA HIS A 310 12.62 -6.98 -24.15
C HIS A 310 11.14 -7.01 -24.56
N LEU A 311 10.24 -7.40 -23.65
CA LEU A 311 8.80 -7.42 -23.93
C LEU A 311 8.29 -6.05 -24.38
N ALA A 312 8.69 -5.00 -23.70
CA ALA A 312 8.29 -3.63 -24.03
C ALA A 312 9.15 -2.95 -25.13
N GLY A 313 10.13 -3.63 -25.73
CA GLY A 313 11.00 -3.10 -26.75
C GLY A 313 11.85 -1.90 -26.29
N ARG A 314 12.16 -1.79 -25.00
CA ARG A 314 12.93 -0.70 -24.41
C ARG A 314 14.44 -0.92 -24.59
N LYS A 315 15.18 0.19 -24.65
CA LYS A 315 16.65 0.16 -24.62
C LYS A 315 17.17 -0.10 -23.21
N ALA A 316 18.41 -0.60 -23.12
CA ALA A 316 19.06 -0.78 -21.83
C ALA A 316 19.15 0.55 -21.05
N GLY A 317 18.75 0.52 -19.76
CA GLY A 317 18.74 1.69 -18.89
C GLY A 317 17.53 2.62 -19.06
N GLU A 318 16.68 2.41 -20.06
CA GLU A 318 15.46 3.21 -20.24
C GLU A 318 14.46 2.99 -19.10
N ALA A 319 13.77 4.07 -18.69
CA ALA A 319 12.81 4.03 -17.60
C ALA A 319 11.70 3.00 -17.87
N PRO A 320 11.30 2.19 -16.88
CA PRO A 320 10.18 1.27 -17.03
C PRO A 320 8.84 2.01 -17.12
N PHE A 321 7.88 1.42 -17.79
CA PHE A 321 6.50 1.88 -17.68
C PHE A 321 5.96 1.56 -16.28
N THR A 322 5.24 2.51 -15.70
CA THR A 322 4.68 2.43 -14.34
C THR A 322 3.24 2.93 -14.34
N LEU A 323 2.56 2.90 -13.20
CA LEU A 323 1.20 3.45 -13.10
C LEU A 323 1.13 4.91 -13.58
N VAL A 324 2.18 5.70 -13.38
CA VAL A 324 2.25 7.11 -13.81
C VAL A 324 2.05 7.24 -15.32
N ASN A 325 2.52 6.27 -16.11
CA ASN A 325 2.40 6.28 -17.57
C ASN A 325 0.97 5.94 -18.07
N TYR A 326 0.12 5.36 -17.22
CA TYR A 326 -1.29 5.12 -17.53
C TYR A 326 -2.16 6.38 -17.37
N PHE A 327 -1.68 7.35 -16.59
CA PHE A 327 -2.37 8.63 -16.43
C PHE A 327 -2.29 9.49 -17.70
N PRO A 328 -3.33 10.30 -17.98
CA PRO A 328 -3.25 11.32 -19.01
C PRO A 328 -2.23 12.39 -18.60
N LYS A 329 -1.60 13.05 -19.58
CA LYS A 329 -0.46 13.97 -19.36
C LYS A 329 -0.78 15.20 -18.49
N ASP A 330 -2.04 15.48 -18.23
CA ASP A 330 -2.54 16.63 -17.46
C ASP A 330 -3.01 16.29 -16.05
N PHE A 331 -2.68 15.09 -15.55
CA PHE A 331 -3.07 14.66 -14.21
C PHE A 331 -2.40 15.50 -13.11
N LEU A 332 -3.04 15.52 -11.94
CA LEU A 332 -2.51 16.13 -10.72
C LEU A 332 -1.90 15.03 -9.82
N LEU A 333 -0.68 15.26 -9.36
CA LEU A 333 -0.07 14.45 -8.32
C LEU A 333 -0.33 15.09 -6.94
N VAL A 334 -0.77 14.29 -5.98
CA VAL A 334 -0.80 14.64 -4.56
C VAL A 334 0.08 13.67 -3.79
N VAL A 335 1.04 14.16 -3.02
CA VAL A 335 1.91 13.33 -2.19
C VAL A 335 1.57 13.59 -0.73
N ASP A 336 0.90 12.62 -0.11
CA ASP A 336 0.55 12.72 1.30
C ASP A 336 1.73 12.34 2.19
N GLU A 337 1.84 13.00 3.36
CA GLU A 337 2.98 12.93 4.27
C GLU A 337 4.31 12.97 3.49
N SER A 338 4.45 13.99 2.65
CA SER A 338 5.52 14.12 1.64
C SER A 338 6.93 14.03 2.23
N HIS A 339 7.12 14.51 3.46
CA HIS A 339 8.39 14.41 4.21
C HIS A 339 8.87 12.97 4.47
N VAL A 340 7.97 11.97 4.37
CA VAL A 340 8.30 10.53 4.45
C VAL A 340 8.21 9.88 3.07
N THR A 341 7.18 10.20 2.30
CA THR A 341 6.88 9.57 1.01
C THR A 341 7.96 9.85 -0.04
N LEU A 342 8.44 11.09 -0.16
CA LEU A 342 9.47 11.44 -1.15
C LEU A 342 10.84 10.80 -0.84
N PRO A 343 11.36 10.80 0.40
CA PRO A 343 12.55 10.02 0.74
C PRO A 343 12.41 8.52 0.46
N GLN A 344 11.24 7.94 0.67
CA GLN A 344 10.99 6.53 0.36
C GLN A 344 11.06 6.27 -1.15
N ILE A 345 10.42 7.11 -1.99
CA ILE A 345 10.53 7.03 -3.46
C ILE A 345 11.99 7.08 -3.89
N ARG A 346 12.79 7.98 -3.29
CA ARG A 346 14.22 8.13 -3.59
C ARG A 346 15.05 6.90 -3.24
N ALA A 347 14.72 6.21 -2.14
CA ALA A 347 15.48 5.07 -1.63
C ALA A 347 15.20 3.76 -2.38
N MET A 348 14.04 3.61 -3.04
CA MET A 348 13.60 2.34 -3.63
C MET A 348 14.54 1.80 -4.71
N TYR A 349 15.07 2.65 -5.58
CA TYR A 349 15.94 2.24 -6.68
C TYR A 349 17.24 1.59 -6.20
N ALA A 350 17.92 2.19 -5.22
CA ALA A 350 19.22 1.71 -4.77
C ALA A 350 19.15 0.31 -4.15
N GLY A 351 18.12 0.03 -3.35
CA GLY A 351 17.91 -1.29 -2.75
C GLY A 351 17.62 -2.38 -3.77
N ASP A 352 16.80 -2.10 -4.78
CA ASP A 352 16.51 -3.05 -5.87
C ASP A 352 17.75 -3.33 -6.73
N ARG A 353 18.52 -2.30 -7.08
CA ARG A 353 19.75 -2.40 -7.87
C ARG A 353 20.79 -3.29 -7.21
N SER A 354 21.08 -3.06 -5.92
CA SER A 354 22.09 -3.85 -5.18
C SER A 354 21.73 -5.34 -5.12
N ARG A 355 20.47 -5.67 -4.92
CA ARG A 355 19.99 -7.06 -4.92
C ARG A 355 20.18 -7.73 -6.29
N LYS A 356 19.83 -7.05 -7.37
CA LYS A 356 19.94 -7.57 -8.74
C LYS A 356 21.37 -7.72 -9.22
N GLU A 357 22.28 -6.89 -8.74
CA GLU A 357 23.71 -7.06 -9.02
C GLU A 357 24.18 -8.45 -8.64
N MET A 358 23.83 -8.93 -7.45
CA MET A 358 24.20 -10.27 -7.02
C MET A 358 23.60 -11.37 -7.92
N LEU A 359 22.34 -11.23 -8.34
CA LEU A 359 21.68 -12.19 -9.23
C LEU A 359 22.30 -12.25 -10.63
N VAL A 360 22.63 -11.11 -11.19
CA VAL A 360 23.20 -11.02 -12.55
C VAL A 360 24.68 -11.46 -12.56
N GLU A 361 25.49 -11.04 -11.57
CA GLU A 361 26.89 -11.41 -11.50
C GLU A 361 27.13 -12.89 -11.27
N HIS A 362 26.20 -13.56 -10.57
CA HIS A 362 26.27 -14.98 -10.25
C HIS A 362 25.42 -15.89 -11.16
N GLY A 363 24.96 -15.37 -12.32
CA GLY A 363 24.33 -16.17 -13.37
C GLY A 363 22.89 -16.64 -13.05
N PHE A 364 22.18 -15.99 -12.15
CA PHE A 364 20.76 -16.27 -11.89
C PHE A 364 19.82 -15.51 -12.81
N ARG A 365 20.23 -14.32 -13.30
CA ARG A 365 19.44 -13.49 -14.21
C ARG A 365 20.30 -12.86 -15.29
N LEU A 366 19.68 -12.55 -16.45
CA LEU A 366 20.29 -11.76 -17.51
C LEU A 366 20.49 -10.30 -17.07
N PRO A 367 21.42 -9.55 -17.69
CA PRO A 367 21.60 -8.12 -17.44
C PRO A 367 20.31 -7.29 -17.63
N SER A 368 19.41 -7.70 -18.54
CA SER A 368 18.11 -7.04 -18.74
C SER A 368 17.24 -7.00 -17.49
N ALA A 369 17.46 -7.91 -16.51
CA ALA A 369 16.77 -7.87 -15.23
C ALA A 369 17.02 -6.58 -14.43
N TYR A 370 18.13 -5.87 -14.68
CA TYR A 370 18.37 -4.54 -14.11
C TYR A 370 17.30 -3.52 -14.49
N ASP A 371 16.67 -3.66 -15.65
CA ASP A 371 15.69 -2.73 -16.19
C ASP A 371 14.25 -3.03 -15.73
N ASN A 372 14.04 -4.15 -15.00
CA ASN A 372 12.85 -4.39 -14.19
C ASN A 372 13.06 -3.74 -12.81
N ARG A 373 12.86 -2.47 -12.69
CA ARG A 373 13.22 -1.66 -11.53
C ARG A 373 12.17 -0.60 -11.24
N PRO A 374 12.13 -0.02 -10.03
CA PRO A 374 11.38 1.20 -9.82
C PRO A 374 12.01 2.37 -10.61
N LEU A 375 11.23 3.42 -10.82
CA LEU A 375 11.76 4.68 -11.33
C LEU A 375 12.85 5.21 -10.40
N THR A 376 13.89 5.81 -10.98
CA THR A 376 14.75 6.70 -10.20
C THR A 376 13.97 7.94 -9.79
N PHE A 377 14.44 8.66 -8.77
CA PHE A 377 13.75 9.86 -8.32
C PHE A 377 13.67 10.94 -9.41
N ASP A 378 14.72 11.07 -10.23
CA ASP A 378 14.77 12.04 -11.34
C ASP A 378 13.79 11.65 -12.46
N GLU A 379 13.70 10.36 -12.81
CA GLU A 379 12.73 9.85 -13.78
C GLU A 379 11.28 10.09 -13.28
N PHE A 380 11.02 9.83 -12.01
CA PHE A 380 9.73 10.13 -11.40
C PHE A 380 9.38 11.62 -11.51
N GLN A 381 10.31 12.51 -11.15
CA GLN A 381 10.10 13.94 -11.23
C GLN A 381 9.87 14.44 -12.68
N GLN A 382 10.54 13.86 -13.66
CA GLN A 382 10.38 14.25 -15.08
C GLN A 382 8.99 13.92 -15.61
N GLN A 383 8.34 12.88 -15.09
CA GLN A 383 6.99 12.47 -15.49
C GLN A 383 5.90 13.36 -14.86
N ILE A 384 6.22 14.10 -13.78
CA ILE A 384 5.25 14.91 -13.04
C ILE A 384 5.26 16.36 -13.55
N LYS A 385 4.11 16.83 -13.98
CA LYS A 385 3.93 18.23 -14.42
C LYS A 385 3.50 19.12 -13.28
N GLN A 386 2.56 18.66 -12.45
CA GLN A 386 2.01 19.43 -11.34
C GLN A 386 1.86 18.54 -10.11
N ALA A 387 2.36 19.00 -8.98
CA ALA A 387 2.30 18.29 -7.71
C ALA A 387 1.86 19.20 -6.55
N ILE A 388 1.07 18.63 -5.63
CA ILE A 388 0.80 19.22 -4.32
C ILE A 388 1.39 18.29 -3.28
N TYR A 389 2.37 18.76 -2.52
CA TYR A 389 2.97 18.06 -1.39
C TYR A 389 2.21 18.41 -0.12
N VAL A 390 1.71 17.42 0.58
CA VAL A 390 0.89 17.59 1.79
C VAL A 390 1.68 17.10 2.99
N SER A 391 1.92 17.97 3.97
CA SER A 391 2.62 17.60 5.19
C SER A 391 2.33 18.57 6.34
N ALA A 392 2.36 18.08 7.57
CA ALA A 392 2.41 18.93 8.77
C ALA A 392 3.81 19.45 9.06
N THR A 393 4.83 18.81 8.51
CA THR A 393 6.26 19.07 8.71
C THR A 393 7.03 18.87 7.40
N PRO A 394 6.77 19.69 6.36
CA PRO A 394 7.48 19.55 5.10
C PRO A 394 8.99 19.69 5.33
N ALA A 395 9.79 18.84 4.67
CA ALA A 395 11.23 18.87 4.74
C ALA A 395 11.81 19.99 3.85
N LYS A 396 13.10 20.23 4.00
CA LYS A 396 13.83 21.29 3.26
C LYS A 396 13.65 21.16 1.75
N TYR A 397 13.67 19.91 1.23
CA TYR A 397 13.51 19.65 -0.19
C TYR A 397 12.15 20.13 -0.73
N GLU A 398 11.03 19.82 -0.05
CA GLU A 398 9.70 20.25 -0.48
C GLU A 398 9.58 21.75 -0.51
N LEU A 399 10.12 22.44 0.52
CA LEU A 399 10.08 23.89 0.63
C LEU A 399 10.95 24.58 -0.44
N GLU A 400 12.11 24.01 -0.77
CA GLU A 400 12.99 24.53 -1.83
C GLU A 400 12.41 24.36 -3.23
N GLN A 401 11.62 23.31 -3.46
CA GLN A 401 10.96 23.05 -4.74
C GLN A 401 9.61 23.77 -4.89
N ALA A 402 9.04 24.24 -3.80
CA ALA A 402 7.72 24.86 -3.80
C ALA A 402 7.72 26.24 -4.46
N GLU A 403 6.91 26.41 -5.50
CA GLU A 403 6.59 27.74 -6.05
C GLU A 403 5.52 28.46 -5.20
N GLN A 404 4.77 27.70 -4.40
CA GLN A 404 3.79 28.22 -3.46
C GLN A 404 3.72 27.33 -2.22
N VAL A 405 3.72 27.95 -1.03
CA VAL A 405 3.45 27.30 0.26
C VAL A 405 2.13 27.86 0.81
N VAL A 406 1.19 26.98 1.09
CA VAL A 406 -0.12 27.31 1.65
C VAL A 406 -0.23 26.74 3.05
N GLU A 407 -0.42 27.59 4.05
CA GLU A 407 -0.63 27.15 5.43
C GLU A 407 -2.10 26.82 5.72
N GLN A 408 -2.32 25.73 6.46
CA GLN A 408 -3.63 25.33 6.98
C GLN A 408 -3.46 24.89 8.44
N ILE A 409 -3.58 25.80 9.37
CA ILE A 409 -3.30 25.61 10.79
C ILE A 409 -4.59 25.49 11.60
N ILE A 410 -5.60 26.27 11.24
CA ILE A 410 -6.86 26.34 11.98
C ILE A 410 -7.67 25.05 11.85
N ARG A 411 -7.97 24.42 12.97
CA ARG A 411 -8.88 23.27 13.07
C ARG A 411 -10.33 23.78 13.17
N PRO A 412 -11.23 23.36 12.30
CA PRO A 412 -12.65 23.73 12.41
C PRO A 412 -13.29 23.34 13.75
N THR A 413 -12.75 22.33 14.43
CA THR A 413 -13.20 21.86 15.75
C THR A 413 -12.84 22.78 16.90
N GLY A 414 -11.99 23.79 16.66
CA GLY A 414 -11.44 24.66 17.68
C GLY A 414 -10.35 24.04 18.57
N LEU A 415 -9.98 22.78 18.35
CA LEU A 415 -8.97 22.10 19.16
C LEU A 415 -7.60 22.75 19.05
N LEU A 416 -6.99 23.01 20.21
CA LEU A 416 -5.68 23.62 20.32
C LEU A 416 -4.57 22.58 20.17
N ASP A 417 -3.38 23.03 19.75
CA ASP A 417 -2.18 22.24 19.96
C ASP A 417 -1.93 22.07 21.47
N PRO A 418 -1.40 20.91 21.90
CA PRO A 418 -1.27 20.61 23.33
C PRO A 418 -0.27 21.52 24.02
N GLU A 419 -0.47 21.72 25.31
CA GLU A 419 0.55 22.35 26.19
C GLU A 419 1.73 21.41 26.37
N ILE A 420 2.94 21.97 26.31
CA ILE A 420 4.19 21.22 26.46
C ILE A 420 4.82 21.62 27.81
N GLU A 421 5.06 20.64 28.66
CA GLU A 421 5.72 20.78 29.93
C GLU A 421 7.07 20.05 29.90
N ILE A 422 8.13 20.69 30.38
CA ILE A 422 9.45 20.08 30.51
C ILE A 422 9.68 19.72 31.97
N ARG A 423 10.05 18.47 32.22
CA ARG A 423 10.37 17.94 33.55
C ARG A 423 11.73 17.26 33.55
N PRO A 424 12.44 17.22 34.71
CA PRO A 424 13.77 16.62 34.81
C PRO A 424 13.73 15.10 34.54
N ILE A 425 14.82 14.55 33.99
CA ILE A 425 14.99 13.12 33.77
C ILE A 425 15.06 12.36 35.08
N LYS A 426 15.69 12.94 36.09
CA LYS A 426 15.78 12.32 37.42
C LYS A 426 14.40 12.14 38.03
N GLY A 427 14.01 10.89 38.28
CA GLY A 427 12.67 10.53 38.79
C GLY A 427 11.57 10.49 37.73
N GLN A 428 11.90 10.52 36.43
CA GLN A 428 10.93 10.55 35.32
C GLN A 428 9.92 9.38 35.35
N ILE A 429 10.33 8.21 35.85
CA ILE A 429 9.44 7.03 35.85
C ILE A 429 8.41 7.14 36.99
N ASP A 430 8.80 7.60 38.15
CA ASP A 430 7.87 7.78 39.28
C ASP A 430 6.89 8.93 39.02
N ASP A 431 7.36 10.01 38.42
CA ASP A 431 6.54 11.15 38.00
C ASP A 431 5.53 10.69 36.89
N LEU A 432 6.03 9.97 35.88
CA LEU A 432 5.18 9.39 34.82
C LEU A 432 4.08 8.47 35.39
N LEU A 433 4.42 7.62 36.38
CA LEU A 433 3.44 6.74 37.02
C LEU A 433 2.36 7.56 37.74
N GLY A 434 2.71 8.65 38.38
CA GLY A 434 1.78 9.60 38.99
C GLY A 434 0.82 10.21 37.95
N GLU A 435 1.31 10.62 36.80
CA GLU A 435 0.52 11.17 35.70
C GLU A 435 -0.37 10.12 35.05
N ILE A 436 0.15 8.90 34.84
CA ILE A 436 -0.63 7.75 34.31
C ILE A 436 -1.86 7.51 35.18
N ASN A 437 -1.71 7.45 36.49
CA ASN A 437 -2.82 7.21 37.42
C ASN A 437 -3.90 8.28 37.32
N LYS A 438 -3.51 9.56 37.18
CA LYS A 438 -4.46 10.68 37.03
C LYS A 438 -5.26 10.56 35.73
N VAL A 439 -4.60 10.32 34.62
CA VAL A 439 -5.22 10.24 33.28
C VAL A 439 -6.07 8.99 33.16
N ALA A 440 -5.60 7.84 33.65
CA ALA A 440 -6.36 6.60 33.65
C ALA A 440 -7.64 6.72 34.50
N ALA A 441 -7.59 7.40 35.65
CA ALA A 441 -8.77 7.69 36.48
C ALA A 441 -9.79 8.58 35.76
N ALA A 442 -9.36 9.46 34.86
CA ALA A 442 -10.24 10.24 34.01
C ALA A 442 -10.82 9.45 32.82
N GLY A 443 -10.42 8.20 32.64
CA GLY A 443 -10.87 7.35 31.53
C GLY A 443 -10.21 7.68 30.18
N GLU A 444 -9.14 8.48 30.16
CA GLU A 444 -8.38 8.87 28.99
C GLU A 444 -7.18 7.96 28.75
N ARG A 445 -6.46 8.12 27.63
CA ARG A 445 -5.36 7.25 27.20
C ARG A 445 -4.04 7.99 27.14
N ILE A 446 -2.96 7.23 27.28
CA ILE A 446 -1.60 7.74 27.36
C ILE A 446 -0.71 7.06 26.33
N LEU A 447 0.13 7.86 25.65
CA LEU A 447 1.23 7.37 24.81
C LEU A 447 2.55 7.69 25.47
N VAL A 448 3.47 6.73 25.54
CA VAL A 448 4.82 6.93 26.08
C VAL A 448 5.85 6.55 25.02
N THR A 449 6.73 7.50 24.66
CA THR A 449 7.78 7.25 23.67
C THR A 449 9.13 7.07 24.35
N THR A 450 9.83 5.98 23.97
CA THR A 450 11.18 5.64 24.44
C THR A 450 12.19 5.70 23.30
N LEU A 451 13.48 5.57 23.58
CA LEU A 451 14.55 5.58 22.56
C LEU A 451 14.89 4.20 22.00
N THR A 452 14.70 3.14 22.79
CA THR A 452 15.10 1.79 22.41
C THR A 452 14.00 0.78 22.71
N LYS A 453 14.03 -0.36 21.98
CA LYS A 453 13.13 -1.50 22.19
C LYS A 453 13.22 -2.01 23.64
N ARG A 454 14.45 -2.17 24.14
CA ARG A 454 14.69 -2.63 25.50
C ARG A 454 14.06 -1.70 26.54
N MET A 455 14.24 -0.36 26.40
CA MET A 455 13.59 0.59 27.31
C MET A 455 12.07 0.47 27.29
N ALA A 456 11.46 0.23 26.11
CA ALA A 456 10.02 0.07 25.99
C ALA A 456 9.55 -1.20 26.71
N GLU A 457 10.27 -2.30 26.56
CA GLU A 457 10.00 -3.59 27.20
C GLU A 457 10.16 -3.48 28.73
N ASP A 458 11.31 -2.99 29.20
CA ASP A 458 11.61 -2.83 30.62
C ASP A 458 10.58 -1.89 31.32
N LEU A 459 10.22 -0.78 30.67
CA LEU A 459 9.20 0.15 31.18
C LEU A 459 7.81 -0.50 31.22
N THR A 460 7.45 -1.26 30.18
CA THR A 460 6.15 -1.95 30.14
C THR A 460 6.04 -2.97 31.27
N GLU A 461 7.11 -3.73 31.53
CA GLU A 461 7.13 -4.71 32.60
C GLU A 461 7.03 -4.03 33.99
N TYR A 462 7.79 -2.95 34.19
CA TYR A 462 7.71 -2.16 35.43
C TYR A 462 6.30 -1.61 35.67
N LEU A 463 5.66 -1.00 34.64
CA LEU A 463 4.31 -0.46 34.77
C LEU A 463 3.26 -1.56 35.02
N LYS A 464 3.42 -2.76 34.44
CA LYS A 464 2.56 -3.91 34.78
C LYS A 464 2.68 -4.34 36.22
N GLN A 465 3.91 -4.42 36.76
CA GLN A 465 4.16 -4.74 38.17
C GLN A 465 3.58 -3.67 39.10
N ALA A 466 3.54 -2.40 38.68
CA ALA A 466 2.86 -1.32 39.37
C ALA A 466 1.32 -1.32 39.21
N GLY A 467 0.75 -2.31 38.56
CA GLY A 467 -0.71 -2.48 38.40
C GLY A 467 -1.33 -1.65 37.25
N VAL A 468 -0.52 -1.06 36.38
CA VAL A 468 -1.01 -0.29 35.23
C VAL A 468 -1.41 -1.23 34.08
N ARG A 469 -2.54 -0.96 33.45
CA ARG A 469 -2.98 -1.64 32.21
C ARG A 469 -2.19 -1.06 31.04
N VAL A 470 -1.10 -1.71 30.66
CA VAL A 470 -0.14 -1.22 29.67
C VAL A 470 0.16 -2.30 28.60
N ARG A 471 0.39 -1.85 27.36
CA ARG A 471 0.97 -2.63 26.28
C ARG A 471 2.13 -1.88 25.63
N TYR A 472 3.03 -2.60 24.97
CA TYR A 472 4.07 -1.98 24.15
C TYR A 472 3.87 -2.31 22.66
N LEU A 473 4.42 -1.44 21.81
CA LEU A 473 4.36 -1.55 20.37
C LEU A 473 5.77 -1.37 19.80
N HIS A 474 6.20 -2.32 18.94
CA HIS A 474 7.49 -2.25 18.25
C HIS A 474 7.35 -2.56 16.74
N SER A 475 8.46 -2.43 15.98
CA SER A 475 8.45 -2.55 14.52
C SER A 475 8.22 -3.96 13.99
N GLU A 476 8.43 -4.99 14.82
CA GLU A 476 8.30 -6.41 14.45
C GLU A 476 6.89 -6.97 14.69
N ILE A 477 5.99 -6.18 15.27
CA ILE A 477 4.58 -6.58 15.44
C ILE A 477 3.89 -6.53 14.07
N ALA A 478 3.23 -7.62 13.71
CA ALA A 478 2.47 -7.73 12.47
C ALA A 478 1.40 -6.62 12.36
N THR A 479 1.07 -6.22 11.15
CA THR A 479 0.15 -5.10 10.88
C THR A 479 -1.22 -5.32 11.50
N ILE A 480 -1.74 -6.55 11.46
CA ILE A 480 -3.04 -6.93 12.06
C ILE A 480 -3.00 -6.77 13.58
N GLU A 481 -2.00 -7.37 14.23
CA GLU A 481 -1.83 -7.27 15.68
C GLU A 481 -1.67 -5.82 16.14
N ARG A 482 -0.98 -5.00 15.33
CA ARG A 482 -0.85 -3.56 15.56
C ARG A 482 -2.21 -2.86 15.54
N ALA A 483 -3.06 -3.17 14.55
CA ALA A 483 -4.41 -2.62 14.45
C ALA A 483 -5.29 -3.03 15.64
N GLU A 484 -5.18 -4.30 16.09
CA GLU A 484 -5.89 -4.81 17.26
C GLU A 484 -5.41 -4.14 18.57
N ILE A 485 -4.11 -3.89 18.72
CA ILE A 485 -3.57 -3.17 19.87
C ILE A 485 -4.15 -1.75 19.93
N ILE A 486 -4.18 -1.05 18.80
CA ILE A 486 -4.71 0.31 18.70
C ILE A 486 -6.22 0.34 19.00
N ASP A 487 -6.99 -0.56 18.40
CA ASP A 487 -8.43 -0.69 18.69
C ASP A 487 -8.68 -1.00 20.18
N SER A 488 -7.87 -1.87 20.76
CA SER A 488 -7.94 -2.21 22.19
C SER A 488 -7.62 -1.02 23.11
N LEU A 489 -6.65 -0.16 22.72
CA LEU A 489 -6.39 1.11 23.44
C LEU A 489 -7.59 2.03 23.37
N ARG A 490 -8.17 2.23 22.19
CA ARG A 490 -9.35 3.07 21.98
C ARG A 490 -10.56 2.60 22.79
N ARG A 491 -10.80 1.29 22.83
CA ARG A 491 -11.89 0.67 23.62
C ARG A 491 -11.61 0.64 25.12
N GLY A 492 -10.45 1.09 25.59
CA GLY A 492 -10.11 1.11 27.00
C GLY A 492 -9.79 -0.24 27.64
N LYS A 493 -9.42 -1.24 26.84
CA LYS A 493 -8.93 -2.52 27.38
C LYS A 493 -7.61 -2.34 28.15
N PHE A 494 -6.85 -1.32 27.82
CA PHE A 494 -5.68 -0.85 28.55
C PHE A 494 -5.53 0.68 28.40
N ASP A 495 -4.72 1.32 29.24
CA ASP A 495 -4.68 2.77 29.35
C ASP A 495 -3.41 3.38 28.74
N VAL A 496 -2.31 2.63 28.74
CA VAL A 496 -0.98 3.11 28.34
C VAL A 496 -0.43 2.29 27.18
N LEU A 497 -0.01 2.97 26.14
CA LEU A 497 0.77 2.37 25.04
C LEU A 497 2.19 2.91 25.07
N VAL A 498 3.17 2.01 25.22
CA VAL A 498 4.60 2.33 25.21
C VAL A 498 5.22 1.92 23.90
N GLY A 499 6.14 2.69 23.35
CA GLY A 499 6.92 2.28 22.17
C GLY A 499 7.98 3.29 21.74
N ILE A 500 8.78 2.89 20.75
CA ILE A 500 9.88 3.69 20.24
C ILE A 500 9.39 4.76 19.26
N ASN A 501 8.72 4.30 18.24
CA ASN A 501 8.12 5.11 17.19
C ASN A 501 6.65 4.72 17.07
N LEU A 502 5.88 5.07 18.10
CA LEU A 502 4.45 4.72 18.20
C LEU A 502 3.64 5.27 17.04
N LEU A 503 4.21 6.22 16.32
CA LEU A 503 3.44 7.18 15.57
C LEU A 503 3.93 7.28 14.14
N ARG A 504 4.00 6.12 13.46
CA ARG A 504 3.93 6.17 12.01
C ARG A 504 2.60 6.82 11.65
N GLU A 505 2.60 7.64 10.64
CA GLU A 505 1.53 8.50 10.14
C GLU A 505 0.23 7.69 9.96
N GLY A 506 -0.92 8.35 10.10
CA GLY A 506 -2.23 7.75 9.85
C GLY A 506 -3.05 7.33 11.08
N LEU A 507 -2.52 7.44 12.32
CA LEU A 507 -3.31 7.11 13.52
C LEU A 507 -4.14 8.30 14.01
N ASP A 508 -5.45 8.09 14.15
CA ASP A 508 -6.41 9.02 14.74
C ASP A 508 -6.86 8.49 16.11
N LEU A 509 -6.32 9.09 17.19
CA LEU A 509 -6.53 8.67 18.57
C LEU A 509 -7.07 9.83 19.44
N PRO A 510 -8.33 10.21 19.28
CA PRO A 510 -8.94 11.31 20.06
C PRO A 510 -9.04 11.00 21.56
N GLU A 511 -8.90 9.74 21.96
CA GLU A 511 -8.94 9.28 23.34
C GLU A 511 -7.62 9.60 24.09
N VAL A 512 -6.54 9.92 23.36
CA VAL A 512 -5.23 10.21 23.96
C VAL A 512 -5.17 11.66 24.42
N SER A 513 -5.02 11.87 25.72
CA SER A 513 -4.86 13.20 26.33
C SER A 513 -3.46 13.49 26.82
N LEU A 514 -2.65 12.46 27.10
CA LEU A 514 -1.27 12.63 27.52
C LEU A 514 -0.29 11.92 26.61
N ILE A 515 0.75 12.64 26.23
CA ILE A 515 1.94 12.07 25.59
C ILE A 515 3.15 12.34 26.45
N ALA A 516 3.89 11.31 26.82
CA ALA A 516 5.13 11.40 27.55
C ALA A 516 6.32 11.05 26.64
N ILE A 517 7.27 11.94 26.53
CA ILE A 517 8.49 11.75 25.75
C ILE A 517 9.66 11.61 26.73
N LEU A 518 10.13 10.36 26.91
CA LEU A 518 11.27 10.09 27.79
C LEU A 518 12.58 10.45 27.09
N ASP A 519 13.55 10.93 27.89
CA ASP A 519 14.87 11.31 27.39
C ASP A 519 14.78 12.20 26.13
N ALA A 520 13.98 13.26 26.21
CA ALA A 520 13.72 14.14 25.09
C ALA A 520 14.95 14.95 24.62
N ASP A 521 15.95 15.14 25.48
CA ASP A 521 17.20 15.83 25.21
C ASP A 521 18.29 14.95 24.54
N LYS A 522 18.01 13.69 24.27
CA LYS A 522 18.92 12.80 23.55
C LYS A 522 18.73 12.99 22.04
N GLU A 523 19.52 13.92 21.48
CA GLU A 523 19.43 14.21 20.04
C GLU A 523 19.62 12.98 19.15
N GLY A 524 18.85 12.91 18.06
CA GLY A 524 18.88 11.82 17.11
C GLY A 524 17.62 11.80 16.23
N PHE A 525 17.53 10.86 15.33
CA PHE A 525 16.41 10.74 14.38
C PHE A 525 15.03 10.72 15.08
N LEU A 526 14.92 10.01 16.22
CA LEU A 526 13.67 9.90 17.00
C LEU A 526 13.34 11.14 17.84
N ARG A 527 14.26 12.07 17.96
CA ARG A 527 14.14 13.30 18.73
C ARG A 527 14.45 14.54 17.88
N SER A 528 14.31 14.43 16.56
CA SER A 528 14.32 15.58 15.65
C SER A 528 13.08 16.45 15.88
N ASP A 529 13.14 17.71 15.49
CA ASP A 529 12.00 18.64 15.52
C ASP A 529 10.77 18.06 14.79
N THR A 530 10.95 17.52 13.59
CA THR A 530 9.91 16.83 12.82
C THR A 530 9.26 15.69 13.60
N ALA A 531 10.07 14.78 14.19
CA ALA A 531 9.56 13.65 14.96
C ALA A 531 8.80 14.11 16.22
N MET A 532 9.27 15.17 16.88
CA MET A 532 8.62 15.75 18.04
C MET A 532 7.29 16.41 17.67
N ILE A 533 7.25 17.25 16.63
CA ILE A 533 6.01 17.91 16.16
C ILE A 533 4.96 16.87 15.78
N GLN A 534 5.34 15.80 15.09
CA GLN A 534 4.45 14.70 14.73
C GLN A 534 3.90 13.99 15.98
N THR A 535 4.75 13.74 16.97
CA THR A 535 4.38 13.12 18.25
C THR A 535 3.42 14.02 19.03
N ILE A 536 3.79 15.28 19.24
CA ILE A 536 2.98 16.30 19.93
C ILE A 536 1.59 16.43 19.27
N GLY A 537 1.54 16.47 17.95
CA GLY A 537 0.31 16.59 17.16
C GLY A 537 -0.72 15.48 17.39
N ARG A 538 -0.33 14.34 17.99
CA ARG A 538 -1.28 13.27 18.32
C ARG A 538 -2.19 13.63 19.49
N ALA A 539 -1.70 14.41 20.46
CA ALA A 539 -2.53 14.93 21.54
C ALA A 539 -3.43 16.11 21.12
N ALA A 540 -3.19 16.71 19.96
CA ALA A 540 -3.96 17.86 19.46
C ALA A 540 -5.40 17.49 19.02
N ARG A 541 -5.83 16.24 19.15
CA ARG A 541 -7.19 15.76 18.87
C ARG A 541 -8.07 15.62 20.09
N ASN A 542 -7.48 15.81 21.26
CA ASN A 542 -8.18 15.81 22.55
C ASN A 542 -8.22 17.24 23.11
N ALA A 543 -9.37 17.65 23.64
CA ALA A 543 -9.54 18.97 24.26
C ALA A 543 -8.66 19.18 25.50
N HIS A 544 -8.26 18.09 26.17
CA HIS A 544 -7.38 18.07 27.34
C HIS A 544 -5.94 17.64 26.95
N GLY A 545 -5.60 17.74 25.67
CA GLY A 545 -4.29 17.29 25.18
C GLY A 545 -3.12 18.02 25.81
N ARG A 546 -2.15 17.28 26.37
CA ARG A 546 -0.90 17.79 26.93
C ARG A 546 0.26 16.86 26.65
N VAL A 547 1.48 17.42 26.67
CA VAL A 547 2.72 16.69 26.41
C VAL A 547 3.70 16.96 27.53
N ILE A 548 4.32 15.91 28.06
CA ILE A 548 5.42 16.02 29.02
C ILE A 548 6.68 15.54 28.32
N MET A 549 7.70 16.41 28.27
CA MET A 549 9.04 16.09 27.82
C MET A 549 9.99 15.98 29.02
N TYR A 550 10.53 14.78 29.24
CA TYR A 550 11.54 14.59 30.26
C TYR A 550 12.91 14.89 29.68
N ALA A 551 13.51 15.98 30.16
CA ALA A 551 14.77 16.49 29.65
C ALA A 551 15.49 17.30 30.75
N ASP A 552 16.83 17.18 30.84
CA ASP A 552 17.66 18.01 31.73
C ASP A 552 18.16 19.30 31.06
N ARG A 553 18.09 19.33 29.71
CA ARG A 553 18.40 20.51 28.89
C ARG A 553 17.44 20.62 27.71
N ILE A 554 17.17 21.83 27.26
CA ILE A 554 16.44 22.09 26.04
C ILE A 554 17.41 22.04 24.87
N THR A 555 17.18 21.14 23.91
CA THR A 555 17.95 21.06 22.66
C THR A 555 17.34 21.96 21.58
N ASP A 556 18.11 22.25 20.52
CA ASP A 556 17.64 23.09 19.42
C ASP A 556 16.40 22.46 18.74
N SER A 557 16.34 21.12 18.63
CA SER A 557 15.19 20.40 18.09
C SER A 557 13.96 20.52 18.98
N MET A 558 14.12 20.43 20.29
CA MET A 558 13.04 20.68 21.26
C MET A 558 12.55 22.12 21.15
N GLN A 559 13.45 23.09 21.09
CA GLN A 559 13.07 24.51 21.00
C GLN A 559 12.25 24.80 19.77
N ARG A 560 12.71 24.33 18.58
CA ARG A 560 11.95 24.49 17.33
C ARG A 560 10.57 23.82 17.38
N ALA A 561 10.48 22.62 17.95
CA ALA A 561 9.20 21.91 18.09
C ALA A 561 8.23 22.67 19.03
N MET A 562 8.73 23.21 20.12
CA MET A 562 7.94 24.01 21.08
C MET A 562 7.48 25.32 20.46
N ASP A 563 8.38 26.04 19.80
CA ASP A 563 8.08 27.32 19.15
C ASP A 563 6.98 27.16 18.08
N GLU A 564 7.09 26.14 17.25
CA GLU A 564 6.08 25.87 16.22
C GLU A 564 4.73 25.45 16.84
N THR A 565 4.75 24.63 17.88
CA THR A 565 3.53 24.19 18.57
C THR A 565 2.84 25.39 19.24
N ASN A 566 3.60 26.27 19.90
CA ASN A 566 3.07 27.48 20.53
C ASN A 566 2.51 28.45 19.48
N ARG A 567 3.22 28.67 18.37
CA ARG A 567 2.75 29.50 17.24
C ARG A 567 1.38 29.03 16.73
N ARG A 568 1.24 27.70 16.53
CA ARG A 568 -0.03 27.10 16.08
C ARG A 568 -1.13 27.27 17.12
N ARG A 569 -0.81 27.06 18.38
CA ARG A 569 -1.74 27.20 19.49
C ARG A 569 -2.27 28.65 19.60
N GLU A 570 -1.40 29.64 19.57
CA GLU A 570 -1.76 31.06 19.62
C GLU A 570 -2.69 31.48 18.45
N LYS A 571 -2.36 31.02 17.22
CA LYS A 571 -3.21 31.25 16.06
C LYS A 571 -4.61 30.67 16.26
N GLN A 572 -4.70 29.44 16.73
CA GLN A 572 -5.97 28.75 16.97
C GLN A 572 -6.76 29.44 18.11
N GLU A 573 -6.11 29.84 19.17
CA GLU A 573 -6.77 30.58 20.29
C GLU A 573 -7.34 31.92 19.84
N ALA A 574 -6.58 32.66 19.03
CA ALA A 574 -7.06 33.94 18.46
C ALA A 574 -8.29 33.71 17.59
N TYR A 575 -8.24 32.72 16.71
CA TYR A 575 -9.37 32.35 15.85
C TYR A 575 -10.60 31.93 16.66
N ASN A 576 -10.41 31.08 17.68
CA ASN A 576 -11.51 30.62 18.55
C ASN A 576 -12.18 31.78 19.29
N LYS A 577 -11.40 32.74 19.78
CA LYS A 577 -11.93 33.95 20.45
C LYS A 577 -12.74 34.81 19.49
N GLU A 578 -12.21 35.07 18.29
CA GLU A 578 -12.88 35.88 17.27
C GLU A 578 -14.22 35.26 16.81
N HIS A 579 -14.25 33.93 16.65
CA HIS A 579 -15.43 33.21 16.11
C HIS A 579 -16.29 32.56 17.22
N HIS A 580 -16.00 32.83 18.51
CA HIS A 580 -16.72 32.23 19.64
C HIS A 580 -16.81 30.69 19.63
N ILE A 581 -15.72 30.02 19.22
CA ILE A 581 -15.64 28.57 19.12
C ILE A 581 -15.16 27.99 20.44
N THR A 582 -15.89 27.02 20.97
CA THR A 582 -15.44 26.20 22.10
C THR A 582 -14.81 24.90 21.59
N PRO A 583 -13.56 24.57 21.95
CA PRO A 583 -12.89 23.32 21.53
C PRO A 583 -13.72 22.09 21.94
N LYS A 584 -13.90 21.16 21.00
CA LYS A 584 -14.61 19.90 21.24
C LYS A 584 -13.89 18.72 20.62
N THR A 585 -13.63 17.67 21.41
CA THR A 585 -13.14 16.39 20.92
C THR A 585 -14.20 15.72 20.06
N ILE A 586 -13.82 15.25 18.85
CA ILE A 586 -14.73 14.56 17.93
C ILE A 586 -14.32 13.08 17.87
N TYR A 587 -15.25 12.21 18.19
CA TYR A 587 -15.12 10.76 18.06
C TYR A 587 -15.72 10.33 16.72
N LYS A 588 -14.89 9.84 15.79
CA LYS A 588 -15.37 9.25 14.53
C LYS A 588 -15.77 7.79 14.74
N GLU A 589 -16.95 7.39 14.25
CA GLU A 589 -17.34 5.97 14.21
C GLU A 589 -16.45 5.18 13.23
N GLN A 590 -15.88 4.07 13.70
CA GLN A 590 -14.87 3.27 12.99
C GLN A 590 -15.41 2.28 11.95
N ARG A 591 -16.69 2.27 11.63
CA ARG A 591 -17.34 1.16 10.89
C ARG A 591 -16.82 0.87 9.48
N GLN A 592 -16.09 1.78 8.82
CA GLN A 592 -15.67 1.59 7.42
C GLN A 592 -14.17 1.26 7.22
N LEU A 593 -13.29 1.66 8.13
CA LEU A 593 -11.86 1.35 8.05
C LEU A 593 -11.55 -0.15 8.08
N ILE A 594 -12.30 -0.90 8.87
CA ILE A 594 -12.10 -2.34 9.06
C ILE A 594 -12.35 -3.15 7.78
N LYS A 595 -13.21 -2.70 6.85
CA LYS A 595 -13.51 -3.48 5.62
C LYS A 595 -12.40 -3.41 4.58
N LEU A 596 -11.84 -2.24 4.30
CA LEU A 596 -10.72 -2.11 3.33
C LEU A 596 -9.38 -2.58 3.91
N THR A 597 -9.18 -2.39 5.23
CA THR A 597 -8.01 -2.95 5.93
C THR A 597 -8.13 -4.47 6.06
N LYS A 598 -9.33 -5.01 6.27
CA LYS A 598 -9.58 -6.46 6.23
C LYS A 598 -9.38 -7.06 4.85
N VAL A 599 -9.84 -6.42 3.80
CA VAL A 599 -9.58 -6.84 2.41
C VAL A 599 -8.07 -6.85 2.08
N ALA A 600 -7.28 -5.99 2.74
CA ALA A 600 -5.82 -6.02 2.64
C ALA A 600 -5.14 -7.07 3.56
N GLU A 601 -5.88 -7.73 4.47
CA GLU A 601 -5.34 -8.51 5.60
C GLU A 601 -6.04 -9.88 5.83
N ASP A 602 -7.21 -10.16 5.22
CA ASP A 602 -8.11 -11.24 5.66
C ASP A 602 -7.76 -12.68 5.22
N GLU A 603 -6.69 -12.96 4.47
CA GLU A 603 -6.33 -14.35 4.10
C GLU A 603 -5.25 -15.00 4.97
N GLU A 604 -4.38 -14.27 5.63
CA GLU A 604 -3.41 -14.87 6.57
C GLU A 604 -4.03 -15.36 7.89
N GLY A 605 -5.16 -14.80 8.31
CA GLY A 605 -5.78 -15.09 9.62
C GLY A 605 -6.74 -16.29 9.66
N ALA A 606 -7.38 -16.63 8.57
CA ALA A 606 -8.48 -17.62 8.58
C ALA A 606 -8.00 -19.07 8.65
N SER A 607 -6.85 -19.40 8.05
CA SER A 607 -6.29 -20.76 8.05
C SER A 607 -5.52 -21.08 9.35
N TYR A 608 -4.72 -20.14 9.86
CA TYR A 608 -3.89 -20.36 11.04
C TYR A 608 -4.63 -20.20 12.39
N GLY A 609 -5.56 -19.26 12.48
CA GLY A 609 -6.25 -18.95 13.74
C GLY A 609 -7.24 -20.02 14.21
N ALA A 610 -7.90 -20.73 13.31
CA ALA A 610 -8.83 -21.79 13.62
C ALA A 610 -8.12 -23.08 14.06
N ALA A 611 -7.03 -23.43 13.38
CA ALA A 611 -6.19 -24.59 13.71
C ALA A 611 -5.49 -24.41 15.07
N THR A 612 -4.93 -23.24 15.34
CA THR A 612 -4.22 -22.95 16.60
C THR A 612 -5.16 -22.88 17.82
N LYS A 613 -6.40 -22.35 17.65
CA LYS A 613 -7.40 -22.36 18.73
C LYS A 613 -7.91 -23.76 19.09
N SER A 614 -7.99 -24.66 18.12
CA SER A 614 -8.35 -26.06 18.32
C SER A 614 -7.23 -26.84 19.02
N LEU A 615 -5.98 -26.54 18.71
CA LEU A 615 -4.79 -27.17 19.29
C LEU A 615 -4.55 -26.77 20.76
N LYS A 616 -4.78 -25.50 21.11
CA LYS A 616 -4.67 -25.00 22.52
C LYS A 616 -5.64 -25.65 23.50
N LYS A 617 -6.65 -26.38 23.04
CA LYS A 617 -7.61 -27.12 23.88
C LYS A 617 -7.24 -28.59 24.07
N LYS A 618 -6.17 -29.08 23.41
CA LYS A 618 -5.76 -30.49 23.48
C LYS A 618 -4.69 -30.71 24.55
N SER A 619 -4.76 -31.85 25.21
CA SER A 619 -3.74 -32.24 26.18
C SER A 619 -2.40 -32.59 25.53
N GLN A 620 -1.30 -32.48 26.25
CA GLN A 620 0.06 -32.78 25.76
C GLN A 620 0.19 -34.20 25.17
N LYS A 621 -0.60 -35.15 25.69
CA LYS A 621 -0.66 -36.53 25.22
C LYS A 621 -1.39 -36.65 23.86
N GLU A 622 -2.44 -35.87 23.66
CA GLU A 622 -3.17 -35.82 22.40
C GLU A 622 -2.37 -35.08 21.31
N LEU A 623 -1.63 -34.03 21.67
CA LEU A 623 -0.74 -33.29 20.74
C LEU A 623 0.42 -34.21 20.28
N THR A 624 1.01 -35.02 21.18
CA THR A 624 2.07 -35.98 20.83
C THR A 624 1.56 -37.10 19.91
N THR A 625 0.33 -37.56 20.12
CA THR A 625 -0.30 -38.56 19.25
C THR A 625 -0.59 -38.01 17.87
N LEU A 626 -1.13 -36.76 17.80
CA LEU A 626 -1.41 -36.06 16.57
C LEU A 626 -0.12 -35.75 15.76
N ALA A 627 0.96 -35.35 16.44
CA ALA A 627 2.25 -35.13 15.80
C ALA A 627 2.80 -36.38 15.11
N ARG A 628 2.73 -37.55 15.78
CA ARG A 628 3.15 -38.82 15.18
C ARG A 628 2.29 -39.25 13.99
N GLU A 629 0.98 -39.01 14.05
CA GLU A 629 0.06 -39.34 12.96
C GLU A 629 0.33 -38.45 11.75
N LEU A 630 0.51 -37.13 11.94
CA LEU A 630 0.87 -36.21 10.87
C LEU A 630 2.21 -36.54 10.23
N GLU A 631 3.21 -36.90 11.04
CA GLU A 631 4.54 -37.29 10.56
C GLU A 631 4.50 -38.59 9.71
N ARG A 632 3.70 -39.58 10.13
CA ARG A 632 3.46 -40.79 9.35
C ARG A 632 2.80 -40.52 8.01
N ARG A 633 1.71 -39.72 8.01
CA ARG A 633 0.97 -39.36 6.79
C ARG A 633 1.81 -38.48 5.84
N MET A 634 2.62 -37.59 6.37
CA MET A 634 3.57 -36.79 5.57
C MET A 634 4.58 -37.69 4.84
N GLN A 635 5.12 -38.70 5.55
CA GLN A 635 6.05 -39.66 4.95
C GLN A 635 5.37 -40.57 3.91
N GLU A 636 4.11 -40.93 4.12
CA GLU A 636 3.33 -41.72 3.15
C GLU A 636 3.03 -40.89 1.88
N ALA A 637 2.64 -39.63 2.04
CA ALA A 637 2.44 -38.71 0.90
C ALA A 637 3.75 -38.49 0.12
N ALA A 638 4.87 -38.29 0.80
CA ALA A 638 6.18 -38.13 0.16
C ALA A 638 6.60 -39.38 -0.60
N LYS A 639 6.33 -40.59 -0.07
CA LYS A 639 6.58 -41.85 -0.78
C LYS A 639 5.68 -42.07 -1.99
N ALA A 640 4.48 -41.53 -1.94
CA ALA A 640 3.53 -41.52 -3.07
C ALA A 640 3.83 -40.43 -4.13
N LEU A 641 4.91 -39.64 -3.93
CA LEU A 641 5.31 -38.49 -4.73
C LEU A 641 4.26 -37.36 -4.76
N ASP A 642 3.34 -37.34 -3.81
CA ASP A 642 2.39 -36.26 -3.61
C ASP A 642 3.03 -35.18 -2.70
N PHE A 643 3.86 -34.34 -3.33
CA PHE A 643 4.65 -33.33 -2.62
C PHE A 643 3.79 -32.19 -2.07
N GLU A 644 2.63 -31.92 -2.65
CA GLU A 644 1.69 -30.88 -2.20
C GLU A 644 1.03 -31.32 -0.88
N ALA A 645 0.45 -32.52 -0.84
CA ALA A 645 -0.06 -33.09 0.41
C ALA A 645 1.01 -33.29 1.48
N ALA A 646 2.24 -33.65 1.09
CA ALA A 646 3.36 -33.75 2.02
C ALA A 646 3.76 -32.41 2.64
N ALA A 647 3.72 -31.33 1.87
CA ALA A 647 4.00 -29.96 2.34
C ALA A 647 2.93 -29.48 3.32
N GLU A 648 1.65 -29.64 3.02
CA GLU A 648 0.55 -29.28 3.93
C GLU A 648 0.64 -30.04 5.28
N LEU A 649 0.92 -31.34 5.22
CA LEU A 649 1.07 -32.17 6.43
C LEU A 649 2.30 -31.77 7.25
N ARG A 650 3.40 -31.36 6.60
CA ARG A 650 4.58 -30.80 7.26
C ARG A 650 4.24 -29.52 8.02
N ASP A 651 3.51 -28.62 7.41
CA ASP A 651 3.15 -27.33 8.01
C ASP A 651 2.21 -27.52 9.20
N GLN A 652 1.25 -28.46 9.11
CA GLN A 652 0.44 -28.89 10.24
C GLN A 652 1.27 -29.51 11.36
N LEU A 653 2.28 -30.33 11.03
CA LEU A 653 3.19 -30.94 11.99
C LEU A 653 4.04 -29.90 12.74
N ILE A 654 4.52 -28.88 12.05
CA ILE A 654 5.27 -27.76 12.64
C ILE A 654 4.39 -27.01 13.65
N LEU A 655 3.13 -26.74 13.31
CA LEU A 655 2.17 -26.09 14.22
C LEU A 655 1.91 -26.92 15.49
N VAL A 656 1.74 -28.25 15.35
CA VAL A 656 1.51 -29.14 16.49
C VAL A 656 2.76 -29.26 17.36
N LYS A 657 3.97 -29.37 16.75
CA LYS A 657 5.25 -29.42 17.48
C LYS A 657 5.54 -28.09 18.21
N GLY A 658 5.08 -26.96 17.70
CA GLY A 658 5.20 -25.66 18.37
C GLY A 658 4.28 -25.46 19.57
N GLN A 659 3.34 -26.40 19.84
CA GLN A 659 2.45 -26.42 21.01
C GLN A 659 2.82 -27.52 22.03
N LEU A 660 3.78 -28.42 21.71
CA LEU A 660 4.37 -29.42 22.60
C LEU A 660 5.49 -28.83 23.44
#